data_636e070a979905ad1e4dc3c6267c8b6a
#
_entry.id   636e070a979905ad1e4dc3c6267c8b6a
#
_cell.length_a   1.000
_cell.length_b   1.000
_cell.length_c   1.000
_cell.angle_alpha   90.00
_cell.angle_beta   90.00
_cell.angle_gamma   90.00
#
_symmetry.space_group_name_H-M   'P 1'
#
loop_
_entity.id
_entity.type
_entity.pdbx_description
1 polymer ?
#
loop_
_entity_poly.entity_id
_entity_poly.type
_entity_poly.pdbx_seq_one_letter_code
_entity_poly.pdbx_strand_id
1 'polypeptide(L)'
;MRSILLALLLAPIVAAQTPKYQTPPPEVVASFDAAPLPDALLSPSKKVLALSYRRAQPTIIQLSQPMLRLAGARVNPRTNGPQRTGLIYAITLQKLAGGEAKVAVPPQANLSNLKFSSDGSKLAFLNTRNDGLELWVANAATGAATKVSGTARLNATAGDPCDWLRDNKTLVCKVVPMGRGPAPAGESVPAGPNVQENEGKAAQSATYEDMLRTAHDDAVFAYYFTSQLASIDAATGTMLLMGKPAILGDVAPSPDDHFILVTRIERPFSHLIPMNGFPEDVEVWDRKGAVVKKLADRPSREGVPLTGVEASPRGHHWREDQPATVVWTEALDGGDTKNKVPFRDRVMTLAAPFSGEPAEIGKTEWRFAGIAYTEKGSALLSEFDRLSRRTRTWILDGSTAPRKLWDRKADAAYDNPGFPVTRDAGSVGFRFGGSSRSPIVQVGDSIFLIGQGASPEGDRPFFDRLNLKTLESERLFRSAADAYETVVAPLDPAAKVILTRYETPKDPPNYYVRTIGQDGKQAVTAFKDPQPQLRGVEHQYVTYQRKDGVKLSATLYLPPGYKKGDRIPVIMWAYPREFGDADSASQVTGSPNRFTTVSGYSHLFLLLSGYAIFDNPTMPIIGAGETANDHYVEQLVSSAEAAIDKVVEMGVGDRDHIGVGGHSYGAFMTANLLAHSRLFRAGFAESGAYNRSLTPFGFQSERRTFWEVPDLYAKMSPFWYADKVKDPILLMHGEADDNSGTFPIQSERFYMALKGYGATVRYVTLPNEAHGYAARETLLHVLAERINWFDKYVKSAPAKTADAGK
;
A
#
# COMPACT_ATOMS: atom_id res chain seq x y z
N MET A 1 80.92 0.13 -14.40
CA MET A 1 79.96 0.65 -13.43
C MET A 1 78.88 1.40 -14.19
N ARG A 2 77.74 0.74 -14.39
CA ARG A 2 76.53 1.34 -15.03
C ARG A 2 75.48 1.54 -13.96
N SER A 3 75.18 2.81 -13.67
CA SER A 3 74.13 3.19 -12.74
C SER A 3 72.79 3.11 -13.41
N ILE A 4 71.86 2.26 -12.89
CA ILE A 4 70.48 2.15 -13.34
C ILE A 4 69.71 3.15 -12.48
N LEU A 5 69.18 4.19 -13.08
CA LEU A 5 68.21 5.10 -12.48
C LEU A 5 66.82 4.47 -12.52
N LEU A 6 66.30 4.17 -11.33
CA LEU A 6 64.93 3.68 -11.15
C LEU A 6 63.99 4.89 -11.05
N ALA A 7 63.24 5.21 -12.10
CA ALA A 7 62.21 6.23 -12.06
C ALA A 7 60.92 5.69 -11.41
N LEU A 8 60.64 6.07 -10.19
CA LEU A 8 59.35 5.79 -9.54
C LEU A 8 58.28 6.71 -10.17
N LEU A 9 57.40 6.10 -10.94
CA LEU A 9 56.16 6.73 -11.39
C LEU A 9 55.19 6.81 -10.20
N LEU A 10 55.11 7.99 -9.56
CA LEU A 10 54.04 8.31 -8.63
C LEU A 10 52.76 8.57 -9.43
N ALA A 11 51.88 7.56 -9.49
CA ALA A 11 50.51 7.78 -9.93
C ALA A 11 49.78 8.67 -8.90
N PRO A 12 49.08 9.72 -9.33
CA PRO A 12 48.30 10.53 -8.39
C PRO A 12 47.21 9.66 -7.79
N ILE A 13 47.22 9.49 -6.45
CA ILE A 13 46.09 8.96 -5.70
C ILE A 13 44.99 10.00 -5.84
N VAL A 14 44.08 9.78 -6.78
CA VAL A 14 42.79 10.51 -6.84
C VAL A 14 42.03 10.08 -5.59
N ALA A 15 42.03 10.90 -4.57
CA ALA A 15 41.19 10.72 -3.42
C ALA A 15 39.75 10.67 -3.94
N ALA A 16 39.12 9.51 -3.85
CA ALA A 16 37.73 9.34 -4.21
C ALA A 16 36.93 10.31 -3.34
N GLN A 17 36.42 11.39 -3.94
CA GLN A 17 35.51 12.28 -3.26
C GLN A 17 34.30 11.44 -2.83
N THR A 18 33.91 11.54 -1.56
CA THR A 18 32.69 10.92 -1.04
C THR A 18 31.52 11.39 -1.90
N PRO A 19 30.78 10.50 -2.55
CA PRO A 19 29.69 10.92 -3.41
C PRO A 19 28.67 11.74 -2.61
N LYS A 20 28.36 12.95 -3.07
CA LYS A 20 27.29 13.77 -2.49
C LYS A 20 25.96 13.43 -3.18
N TYR A 21 24.85 13.67 -2.48
CA TYR A 21 23.55 13.62 -3.14
C TYR A 21 23.53 14.57 -4.34
N GLN A 22 23.21 14.03 -5.51
CA GLN A 22 23.08 14.79 -6.75
C GLN A 22 21.72 15.47 -6.78
N THR A 23 21.62 16.51 -7.61
CA THR A 23 20.38 17.25 -7.83
C THR A 23 20.08 17.20 -9.32
N PRO A 24 18.84 16.88 -9.73
CA PRO A 24 18.45 16.93 -11.12
C PRO A 24 18.33 18.39 -11.62
N PRO A 25 18.04 18.63 -12.92
CA PRO A 25 17.86 19.98 -13.46
C PRO A 25 16.87 20.84 -12.67
N PRO A 26 17.03 22.17 -12.64
CA PRO A 26 16.24 23.07 -11.79
C PRO A 26 14.73 23.00 -12.02
N GLU A 27 14.27 22.77 -13.24
CA GLU A 27 12.86 22.59 -13.59
C GLU A 27 12.25 21.34 -12.99
N VAL A 28 13.04 20.27 -12.89
CA VAL A 28 12.65 19.03 -12.21
C VAL A 28 12.53 19.28 -10.71
N VAL A 29 13.53 19.96 -10.11
CA VAL A 29 13.51 20.34 -8.68
C VAL A 29 12.30 21.21 -8.36
N ALA A 30 12.03 22.22 -9.16
CA ALA A 30 10.90 23.12 -8.95
C ALA A 30 9.56 22.39 -9.00
N SER A 31 9.41 21.43 -9.92
CA SER A 31 8.21 20.59 -10.00
C SER A 31 8.14 19.56 -8.87
N PHE A 32 9.29 19.01 -8.44
CA PHE A 32 9.39 18.06 -7.34
C PHE A 32 9.03 18.68 -5.98
N ASP A 33 9.50 19.91 -5.72
CA ASP A 33 9.26 20.65 -4.47
C ASP A 33 7.87 21.30 -4.41
N ALA A 34 7.07 21.20 -5.47
CA ALA A 34 5.72 21.73 -5.49
C ALA A 34 4.87 21.10 -4.35
N ALA A 35 4.19 21.95 -3.61
CA ALA A 35 3.33 21.48 -2.52
C ALA A 35 2.20 20.60 -3.09
N PRO A 36 2.01 19.40 -2.59
CA PRO A 36 0.92 18.55 -3.04
C PRO A 36 -0.44 19.17 -2.71
N LEU A 37 -1.45 18.83 -3.50
CA LEU A 37 -2.83 19.17 -3.16
C LEU A 37 -3.18 18.54 -1.80
N PRO A 38 -4.01 19.23 -0.97
CA PRO A 38 -4.38 18.71 0.33
C PRO A 38 -5.22 17.43 0.21
N ASP A 39 -4.99 16.51 1.12
CA ASP A 39 -5.85 15.34 1.28
C ASP A 39 -7.15 15.77 1.99
N ALA A 40 -8.29 15.20 1.63
CA ALA A 40 -9.59 15.54 2.20
C ALA A 40 -10.20 14.35 2.95
N LEU A 41 -10.67 14.61 4.17
CA LEU A 41 -11.41 13.69 5.00
C LEU A 41 -12.81 14.26 5.27
N LEU A 42 -13.86 13.57 4.78
CA LEU A 42 -15.24 13.98 5.00
C LEU A 42 -15.67 13.63 6.44
N SER A 43 -16.29 14.58 7.13
CA SER A 43 -16.86 14.32 8.47
C SER A 43 -18.03 13.34 8.37
N PRO A 44 -18.26 12.48 9.41
CA PRO A 44 -19.43 11.60 9.46
C PRO A 44 -20.77 12.34 9.35
N SER A 45 -20.82 13.58 9.84
CA SER A 45 -21.99 14.46 9.67
C SER A 45 -22.22 14.92 8.23
N LYS A 46 -21.27 14.63 7.30
CA LYS A 46 -21.31 15.03 5.88
C LYS A 46 -21.44 16.56 5.66
N LYS A 47 -20.92 17.36 6.59
CA LYS A 47 -21.01 18.82 6.56
C LYS A 47 -19.67 19.52 6.37
N VAL A 48 -18.57 18.84 6.68
CA VAL A 48 -17.22 19.41 6.71
C VAL A 48 -16.22 18.46 6.04
N LEU A 49 -15.33 19.03 5.24
CA LEU A 49 -14.10 18.38 4.77
C LEU A 49 -12.93 18.89 5.60
N ALA A 50 -12.21 18.00 6.27
CA ALA A 50 -10.90 18.33 6.82
C ALA A 50 -9.86 18.20 5.69
N LEU A 51 -9.33 19.34 5.28
CA LEU A 51 -8.28 19.45 4.26
C LEU A 51 -6.93 19.47 4.97
N SER A 52 -6.14 18.42 4.81
CA SER A 52 -4.82 18.29 5.43
C SER A 52 -3.71 18.64 4.46
N TYR A 53 -2.92 19.66 4.81
CA TYR A 53 -1.77 20.13 4.05
C TYR A 53 -0.51 19.44 4.58
N ARG A 54 0.23 18.79 3.69
CA ARG A 54 1.42 18.03 4.04
C ARG A 54 2.66 18.49 3.28
N ARG A 55 3.81 18.31 3.88
CA ARG A 55 5.08 18.39 3.16
C ARG A 55 5.13 17.27 2.13
N ALA A 56 5.74 17.55 0.99
CA ALA A 56 5.83 16.55 -0.07
C ALA A 56 6.66 15.33 0.39
N GLN A 57 7.77 15.56 1.10
CA GLN A 57 8.73 14.56 1.52
C GLN A 57 9.29 14.87 2.91
N PRO A 58 9.71 13.84 3.69
CA PRO A 58 10.58 14.06 4.85
C PRO A 58 11.97 14.44 4.37
N THR A 59 12.77 15.03 5.26
CA THR A 59 14.20 15.24 5.02
C THR A 59 15.00 14.00 5.39
N ILE A 60 16.25 13.88 4.89
CA ILE A 60 17.17 12.81 5.29
C ILE A 60 17.45 12.85 6.80
N ILE A 61 17.47 14.03 7.44
CA ILE A 61 17.61 14.18 8.89
C ILE A 61 16.46 13.51 9.65
N GLN A 62 15.22 13.66 9.14
CA GLN A 62 14.05 12.99 9.72
C GLN A 62 14.12 11.46 9.53
N LEU A 63 14.59 11.01 8.37
CA LEU A 63 14.75 9.58 8.09
C LEU A 63 15.86 8.93 8.91
N SER A 64 16.91 9.70 9.27
CA SER A 64 18.04 9.26 10.08
C SER A 64 17.79 9.30 11.59
N GLN A 65 16.56 9.54 12.05
CA GLN A 65 16.21 9.43 13.46
C GLN A 65 16.43 8.01 13.98
N PRO A 66 16.74 7.84 15.28
CA PRO A 66 16.95 6.53 15.88
C PRO A 66 15.81 5.57 15.56
N MET A 67 16.16 4.35 15.14
CA MET A 67 15.23 3.31 14.73
C MET A 67 15.60 1.99 15.40
N LEU A 68 14.65 1.42 16.11
CA LEU A 68 14.69 0.03 16.55
C LEU A 68 13.91 -0.82 15.53
N ARG A 69 14.49 -1.95 15.17
CA ARG A 69 13.93 -2.95 14.27
C ARG A 69 13.55 -4.17 15.10
N LEU A 70 12.26 -4.34 15.37
CA LEU A 70 11.76 -5.31 16.34
C LEU A 70 10.52 -6.02 15.82
N ALA A 71 10.62 -7.31 15.58
CA ALA A 71 9.52 -8.16 15.15
C ALA A 71 8.76 -7.62 13.92
N GLY A 72 9.51 -7.12 12.91
CA GLY A 72 8.95 -6.56 11.68
C GLY A 72 8.46 -5.12 11.79
N ALA A 73 8.56 -4.50 12.97
CA ALA A 73 8.19 -3.12 13.18
C ALA A 73 9.43 -2.21 13.31
N ARG A 74 9.30 -0.98 12.83
CA ARG A 74 10.32 0.09 12.91
C ARG A 74 9.81 1.20 13.81
N VAL A 75 10.37 1.30 14.98
CA VAL A 75 9.95 2.25 16.00
C VAL A 75 11.04 3.24 16.37
N ASN A 76 10.63 4.46 16.66
CA ASN A 76 11.51 5.48 17.19
C ASN A 76 11.49 5.39 18.74
N PRO A 77 12.61 5.02 19.39
CA PRO A 77 12.66 4.87 20.84
C PRO A 77 12.42 6.16 21.62
N ARG A 78 12.64 7.33 21.00
CA ARG A 78 12.41 8.63 21.66
C ARG A 78 10.92 8.96 21.75
N THR A 79 10.16 8.65 20.70
CA THR A 79 8.74 8.99 20.61
C THR A 79 7.81 7.90 21.09
N ASN A 80 8.27 6.66 21.17
CA ASN A 80 7.45 5.45 21.37
C ASN A 80 6.35 5.31 20.30
N GLY A 81 6.72 5.63 19.08
CA GLY A 81 5.87 5.59 17.91
C GLY A 81 6.60 5.09 16.68
N PRO A 82 5.98 5.13 15.51
CA PRO A 82 6.62 4.70 14.28
C PRO A 82 7.86 5.56 13.96
N GLN A 83 8.86 4.95 13.33
CA GLN A 83 10.06 5.66 12.90
C GLN A 83 9.74 6.78 11.88
N ARG A 84 8.83 6.51 10.95
CA ARG A 84 8.32 7.52 10.02
C ARG A 84 7.22 8.33 10.69
N THR A 85 7.39 9.64 10.76
CA THR A 85 6.42 10.56 11.37
C THR A 85 5.44 11.10 10.32
N GLY A 86 4.33 11.68 10.79
CA GLY A 86 3.39 12.40 9.94
C GLY A 86 4.06 13.62 9.27
N LEU A 87 3.54 13.99 8.11
CA LEU A 87 4.04 15.12 7.34
C LEU A 87 3.04 16.29 7.27
N ILE A 88 1.86 16.14 7.89
CA ILE A 88 0.82 17.17 7.88
C ILE A 88 1.27 18.31 8.78
N TYR A 89 1.22 19.54 8.24
CA TYR A 89 1.62 20.74 8.97
C TYR A 89 0.50 21.74 9.21
N ALA A 90 -0.65 21.56 8.50
CA ALA A 90 -1.83 22.43 8.67
C ALA A 90 -3.09 21.65 8.30
N ILE A 91 -4.22 22.09 8.87
CA ILE A 91 -5.56 21.55 8.60
C ILE A 91 -6.53 22.71 8.43
N THR A 92 -7.35 22.66 7.38
CA THR A 92 -8.48 23.56 7.16
C THR A 92 -9.78 22.76 7.17
N LEU A 93 -10.75 23.21 7.91
CA LEU A 93 -12.10 22.63 8.00
C LEU A 93 -13.00 23.39 7.03
N GLN A 94 -13.16 22.85 5.83
CA GLN A 94 -13.97 23.42 4.75
C GLN A 94 -15.43 22.96 4.92
N LYS A 95 -16.35 23.89 5.13
CA LYS A 95 -17.79 23.59 5.20
C LYS A 95 -18.37 23.37 3.80
N LEU A 96 -19.15 22.33 3.61
CA LEU A 96 -19.78 22.07 2.30
C LEU A 96 -20.78 23.18 1.88
N ALA A 97 -21.40 23.84 2.85
CA ALA A 97 -22.30 24.99 2.64
C ALA A 97 -21.57 26.32 2.43
N GLY A 98 -20.23 26.28 2.41
CA GLY A 98 -19.39 27.48 2.27
C GLY A 98 -18.77 27.95 3.60
N GLY A 99 -17.60 28.59 3.48
CA GLY A 99 -16.79 29.05 4.60
C GLY A 99 -15.83 28.00 5.15
N GLU A 100 -14.77 28.47 5.77
CA GLU A 100 -13.68 27.63 6.30
C GLU A 100 -13.30 28.04 7.73
N ALA A 101 -12.68 27.11 8.45
CA ALA A 101 -12.02 27.38 9.72
C ALA A 101 -10.64 26.71 9.73
N LYS A 102 -9.59 27.45 10.03
CA LYS A 102 -8.25 26.92 10.19
C LYS A 102 -8.09 26.28 11.57
N VAL A 103 -7.56 25.06 11.62
CA VAL A 103 -7.27 24.42 12.90
C VAL A 103 -6.05 25.07 13.55
N ALA A 104 -6.15 25.41 14.83
CA ALA A 104 -5.07 25.95 15.64
C ALA A 104 -4.06 24.82 15.97
N VAL A 105 -3.25 24.43 15.00
CA VAL A 105 -2.23 23.39 15.17
C VAL A 105 -1.03 23.91 15.98
N PRO A 106 -0.27 23.02 16.69
CA PRO A 106 0.92 23.43 17.42
C PRO A 106 2.03 23.94 16.48
N PRO A 107 2.95 24.80 16.98
CA PRO A 107 4.12 25.22 16.20
C PRO A 107 4.95 24.02 15.74
N GLN A 108 5.50 24.11 14.52
CA GLN A 108 6.28 23.02 13.90
C GLN A 108 5.55 21.68 13.87
N ALA A 109 4.26 21.72 13.58
CA ALA A 109 3.40 20.55 13.56
C ALA A 109 3.92 19.43 12.63
N ASN A 110 3.86 18.21 13.17
CA ASN A 110 4.04 16.95 12.43
C ASN A 110 2.84 16.06 12.75
N LEU A 111 1.72 16.32 12.06
CA LEU A 111 0.45 15.72 12.38
C LEU A 111 0.24 14.42 11.62
N SER A 112 -0.53 13.52 12.24
CA SER A 112 -0.97 12.24 11.67
C SER A 112 -2.29 11.80 12.29
N ASN A 113 -2.88 10.70 11.80
CA ASN A 113 -4.01 9.99 12.39
C ASN A 113 -5.22 10.89 12.67
N LEU A 114 -5.65 11.64 11.63
CA LEU A 114 -6.83 12.47 11.72
C LEU A 114 -8.10 11.60 11.80
N LYS A 115 -8.90 11.79 12.88
CA LYS A 115 -10.14 11.05 13.09
C LYS A 115 -11.24 11.98 13.62
N PHE A 116 -12.36 12.06 12.91
CA PHE A 116 -13.55 12.73 13.43
C PHE A 116 -14.21 11.90 14.53
N SER A 117 -14.86 12.59 15.48
CA SER A 117 -15.89 11.98 16.34
C SER A 117 -17.07 11.50 15.48
N SER A 118 -17.88 10.55 15.97
CA SER A 118 -18.97 9.94 15.19
C SER A 118 -20.05 10.92 14.76
N ASP A 119 -20.23 12.01 15.50
CA ASP A 119 -21.14 13.13 15.13
C ASP A 119 -20.46 14.17 14.21
N GLY A 120 -19.13 14.05 13.97
CA GLY A 120 -18.34 14.99 13.18
C GLY A 120 -18.12 16.35 13.84
N SER A 121 -18.44 16.53 15.13
CA SER A 121 -18.29 17.81 15.85
C SER A 121 -16.85 18.09 16.28
N LYS A 122 -16.01 17.06 16.37
CA LYS A 122 -14.60 17.15 16.79
C LYS A 122 -13.71 16.40 15.82
N LEU A 123 -12.45 16.84 15.72
CA LEU A 123 -11.39 16.20 14.97
C LEU A 123 -10.21 15.94 15.92
N ALA A 124 -9.92 14.67 16.18
CA ALA A 124 -8.69 14.25 16.87
C ALA A 124 -7.55 14.07 15.90
N PHE A 125 -6.33 14.38 16.32
CA PHE A 125 -5.11 14.13 15.58
C PHE A 125 -3.91 13.96 16.51
N LEU A 126 -2.89 13.27 16.02
CA LEU A 126 -1.60 13.14 16.72
C LEU A 126 -0.64 14.21 16.25
N ASN A 127 0.19 14.72 17.15
CA ASN A 127 1.34 15.55 16.85
C ASN A 127 2.62 14.86 17.36
N THR A 128 3.55 14.57 16.46
CA THR A 128 4.82 13.96 16.81
C THR A 128 5.83 15.04 17.22
N ARG A 129 6.31 14.92 18.46
CA ARG A 129 7.39 15.74 19.02
C ARG A 129 8.70 14.93 19.06
N ASN A 130 9.80 15.56 19.44
CA ASN A 130 11.09 14.89 19.54
C ASN A 130 11.18 13.80 20.62
N ASP A 131 10.28 13.88 21.61
CA ASP A 131 10.27 13.06 22.82
C ASP A 131 8.96 12.28 23.06
N GLY A 132 8.00 12.38 22.17
CA GLY A 132 6.73 11.67 22.32
C GLY A 132 5.67 12.05 21.28
N LEU A 133 4.51 11.43 21.45
CA LEU A 133 3.31 11.69 20.68
C LEU A 133 2.28 12.39 21.57
N GLU A 134 1.71 13.48 21.07
CA GLU A 134 0.66 14.25 21.71
C GLU A 134 -0.69 13.98 21.03
N LEU A 135 -1.76 13.87 21.81
CA LEU A 135 -3.13 13.86 21.31
C LEU A 135 -3.72 15.27 21.40
N TRP A 136 -4.25 15.73 20.28
CA TRP A 136 -4.93 17.01 20.12
C TRP A 136 -6.36 16.79 19.64
N VAL A 137 -7.27 17.65 20.09
CA VAL A 137 -8.67 17.66 19.63
C VAL A 137 -9.05 19.06 19.21
N ALA A 138 -9.57 19.19 17.99
CA ALA A 138 -10.10 20.41 17.43
C ALA A 138 -11.63 20.40 17.39
N ASN A 139 -12.24 21.54 17.62
CA ASN A 139 -13.65 21.78 17.37
C ASN A 139 -13.87 21.94 15.86
N ALA A 140 -14.71 21.10 15.24
CA ALA A 140 -14.90 21.07 13.81
C ALA A 140 -15.61 22.31 13.22
N ALA A 141 -16.31 23.11 14.06
CA ALA A 141 -16.98 24.33 13.63
C ALA A 141 -16.06 25.56 13.62
N THR A 142 -15.14 25.65 14.60
CA THR A 142 -14.33 26.83 14.88
C THR A 142 -12.85 26.68 14.55
N GLY A 143 -12.34 25.46 14.50
CA GLY A 143 -10.92 25.17 14.36
C GLY A 143 -10.10 25.33 15.66
N ALA A 144 -10.71 25.75 16.77
CA ALA A 144 -10.03 25.80 18.07
C ALA A 144 -9.58 24.40 18.49
N ALA A 145 -8.28 24.23 18.80
CA ALA A 145 -7.71 22.93 19.14
C ALA A 145 -6.93 23.00 20.46
N THR A 146 -6.99 21.93 21.23
CA THR A 146 -6.31 21.79 22.52
C THR A 146 -5.58 20.46 22.61
N LYS A 147 -4.45 20.43 23.32
CA LYS A 147 -3.77 19.20 23.68
C LYS A 147 -4.51 18.53 24.84
N VAL A 148 -5.00 17.29 24.61
CA VAL A 148 -5.75 16.54 25.61
C VAL A 148 -4.97 15.37 26.24
N SER A 149 -3.79 15.03 25.74
CA SER A 149 -2.94 13.99 26.33
C SER A 149 -2.23 14.43 27.65
N GLY A 150 -2.34 15.70 28.03
CA GLY A 150 -1.66 16.19 29.25
C GLY A 150 -0.17 15.92 29.23
N THR A 151 0.33 15.20 30.27
CA THR A 151 1.71 14.71 30.38
C THR A 151 1.86 13.25 29.92
N ALA A 152 0.77 12.57 29.57
CA ALA A 152 0.82 11.19 29.11
C ALA A 152 1.53 11.08 27.75
N ARG A 153 2.38 10.08 27.62
CA ARG A 153 3.00 9.69 26.36
C ARG A 153 2.18 8.60 25.72
N LEU A 154 1.70 8.82 24.51
CA LEU A 154 1.01 7.79 23.76
C LEU A 154 1.99 6.69 23.31
N ASN A 155 1.50 5.48 23.15
CA ASN A 155 2.24 4.35 22.61
C ASN A 155 1.64 3.93 21.27
N ALA A 156 2.32 4.27 20.18
CA ALA A 156 1.94 3.94 18.80
C ALA A 156 2.90 2.93 18.14
N THR A 157 3.58 2.10 18.92
CA THR A 157 4.49 1.06 18.39
C THR A 157 3.75 -0.09 17.72
N ALA A 158 2.52 -0.39 18.20
CA ALA A 158 1.63 -1.40 17.65
C ALA A 158 0.38 -0.75 17.02
N GLY A 159 0.60 0.11 15.99
CA GLY A 159 -0.48 0.75 15.24
C GLY A 159 -1.07 2.00 15.93
N ASP A 160 -2.26 2.41 15.49
CA ASP A 160 -2.94 3.60 15.99
C ASP A 160 -3.12 3.55 17.51
N PRO A 161 -2.74 4.61 18.24
CA PRO A 161 -2.85 4.58 19.68
C PRO A 161 -4.24 4.92 20.22
N CYS A 162 -5.10 5.64 19.49
CA CYS A 162 -6.36 6.17 20.01
C CYS A 162 -7.55 5.94 19.07
N ASP A 163 -8.72 5.67 19.66
CA ASP A 163 -10.00 5.64 18.97
C ASP A 163 -11.08 6.39 19.75
N TRP A 164 -12.02 6.99 19.00
CA TRP A 164 -13.21 7.61 19.60
C TRP A 164 -14.19 6.58 20.13
N LEU A 165 -14.80 6.88 21.25
CA LEU A 165 -16.07 6.30 21.62
C LEU A 165 -17.21 7.03 20.88
N ARG A 166 -18.35 6.38 20.71
CA ARG A 166 -19.52 6.98 20.06
C ARG A 166 -20.22 8.05 20.91
N ASP A 167 -19.83 8.16 22.17
CA ASP A 167 -20.28 9.26 23.06
C ASP A 167 -19.79 10.64 22.59
N ASN A 168 -18.87 10.71 21.61
CA ASN A 168 -18.27 11.93 21.07
C ASN A 168 -17.52 12.79 22.11
N LYS A 169 -17.18 12.21 23.26
CA LYS A 169 -16.52 12.88 24.38
C LYS A 169 -15.25 12.20 24.82
N THR A 170 -15.16 10.89 24.61
CA THR A 170 -14.10 10.06 25.14
C THR A 170 -13.27 9.42 24.03
N LEU A 171 -11.96 9.43 24.20
CA LEU A 171 -11.04 8.61 23.39
C LEU A 171 -10.46 7.48 24.26
N VAL A 172 -10.40 6.27 23.73
CA VAL A 172 -9.67 5.15 24.31
C VAL A 172 -8.28 5.11 23.67
N CYS A 173 -7.24 5.20 24.49
CA CYS A 173 -5.88 5.35 24.01
C CYS A 173 -4.93 4.33 24.64
N LYS A 174 -3.93 3.88 23.87
CA LYS A 174 -2.75 3.17 24.37
C LYS A 174 -1.73 4.20 24.83
N VAL A 175 -1.35 4.16 26.10
CA VAL A 175 -0.35 5.04 26.69
C VAL A 175 0.87 4.24 27.16
N VAL A 176 2.03 4.87 27.19
CA VAL A 176 3.22 4.31 27.83
C VAL A 176 2.92 4.16 29.31
N PRO A 177 3.16 2.96 29.93
CA PRO A 177 2.86 2.75 31.35
C PRO A 177 3.54 3.79 32.25
N MET A 178 2.79 4.36 33.19
CA MET A 178 3.33 5.30 34.15
C MET A 178 4.37 4.60 35.04
N GLY A 179 5.49 5.27 35.27
CA GLY A 179 6.56 4.68 36.08
C GLY A 179 7.39 3.60 35.38
N ARG A 180 7.25 3.42 34.05
CA ARG A 180 8.11 2.54 33.26
C ARG A 180 9.58 2.94 33.51
N GLY A 181 10.40 2.02 34.02
CA GLY A 181 11.83 2.21 34.25
C GLY A 181 12.63 2.47 32.96
N PRO A 182 13.96 2.50 33.05
CA PRO A 182 14.83 2.66 31.87
C PRO A 182 14.67 1.47 30.89
N ALA A 183 14.95 1.71 29.62
CA ALA A 183 15.00 0.65 28.63
C ALA A 183 16.10 -0.39 28.99
N PRO A 184 15.90 -1.67 28.64
CA PRO A 184 16.91 -2.69 28.83
C PRO A 184 18.24 -2.25 28.20
N ALA A 185 19.31 -2.27 28.99
CA ALA A 185 20.65 -1.93 28.50
C ALA A 185 21.17 -3.07 27.63
N GLY A 186 21.74 -2.74 26.49
CA GLY A 186 22.44 -3.70 25.65
C GLY A 186 23.66 -4.27 26.39
N GLU A 187 23.93 -5.54 26.19
CA GLU A 187 25.16 -6.16 26.67
C GLU A 187 26.35 -5.58 25.91
N SER A 188 27.36 -5.09 26.64
CA SER A 188 28.58 -4.60 26.03
C SER A 188 29.43 -5.74 25.44
N VAL A 189 29.24 -6.96 25.96
CA VAL A 189 29.87 -8.19 25.49
C VAL A 189 28.78 -9.25 25.38
N PRO A 190 28.62 -9.93 24.23
CA PRO A 190 27.64 -11.01 24.09
C PRO A 190 27.90 -12.13 25.11
N ALA A 191 26.87 -12.57 25.83
CA ALA A 191 26.97 -13.65 26.79
C ALA A 191 27.14 -15.04 26.13
N GLY A 192 26.79 -15.17 24.85
CA GLY A 192 26.87 -16.42 24.08
C GLY A 192 26.42 -16.25 22.62
N PRO A 193 26.45 -17.34 21.85
CA PRO A 193 25.95 -17.35 20.48
C PRO A 193 24.42 -17.25 20.43
N ASN A 194 23.88 -16.75 19.32
CA ASN A 194 22.45 -16.88 19.01
C ASN A 194 22.20 -18.28 18.43
N VAL A 195 21.27 -19.01 19.02
CA VAL A 195 20.90 -20.37 18.59
C VAL A 195 19.44 -20.36 18.11
N GLN A 196 19.23 -20.87 16.91
CA GLN A 196 17.89 -21.20 16.40
C GLN A 196 17.83 -22.71 16.15
N GLU A 197 16.80 -23.34 16.64
CA GLU A 197 16.65 -24.79 16.57
C GLU A 197 15.25 -25.16 16.04
N ASN A 198 15.16 -26.21 15.24
CA ASN A 198 13.90 -26.78 14.80
C ASN A 198 13.92 -28.31 15.04
N GLU A 199 12.99 -28.81 15.81
CA GLU A 199 12.86 -30.23 16.18
C GLU A 199 12.10 -31.03 15.09
N GLY A 200 12.35 -30.79 13.82
CA GLY A 200 11.78 -31.57 12.70
C GLY A 200 10.36 -31.14 12.30
N LYS A 201 9.80 -30.08 12.87
CA LYS A 201 8.50 -29.56 12.48
C LYS A 201 8.64 -28.66 11.26
N ALA A 202 7.94 -28.98 10.17
CA ALA A 202 7.93 -28.14 8.97
C ALA A 202 7.19 -26.82 9.24
N ALA A 203 7.85 -25.69 8.97
CA ALA A 203 7.29 -24.35 9.09
C ALA A 203 7.76 -23.52 7.89
N GLN A 204 7.02 -23.60 6.77
CA GLN A 204 7.30 -22.78 5.60
C GLN A 204 6.98 -21.33 5.90
N SER A 205 7.92 -20.44 5.65
CA SER A 205 7.76 -19.00 5.89
C SER A 205 8.25 -18.18 4.70
N ALA A 206 7.60 -17.06 4.46
CA ALA A 206 8.20 -16.01 3.63
C ALA A 206 9.48 -15.49 4.30
N THR A 207 10.32 -14.82 3.53
CA THR A 207 11.54 -14.20 4.03
C THR A 207 11.19 -12.85 4.66
N TYR A 208 11.57 -12.62 5.91
CA TYR A 208 11.30 -11.39 6.64
C TYR A 208 12.59 -10.73 7.12
N GLU A 209 12.56 -9.41 7.26
CA GLU A 209 13.61 -8.60 7.90
C GLU A 209 13.10 -7.99 9.21
N ASP A 210 14.04 -7.42 9.98
CA ASP A 210 13.74 -6.74 11.25
C ASP A 210 13.14 -7.66 12.34
N MET A 211 13.45 -8.96 12.27
CA MET A 211 12.99 -9.94 13.27
C MET A 211 13.77 -9.82 14.58
N LEU A 212 13.19 -10.30 15.68
CA LEU A 212 13.90 -10.51 16.95
C LEU A 212 14.98 -11.58 16.73
N ARG A 213 16.11 -11.46 17.41
CA ARG A 213 17.26 -12.36 17.22
C ARG A 213 17.82 -12.87 18.55
N THR A 214 17.60 -12.15 19.64
CA THR A 214 18.20 -12.41 20.94
C THR A 214 17.20 -12.22 22.07
N ALA A 215 17.49 -12.79 23.25
CA ALA A 215 16.71 -12.53 24.45
C ALA A 215 16.70 -11.02 24.84
N HIS A 216 17.77 -10.28 24.47
CA HIS A 216 17.78 -8.82 24.62
C HIS A 216 16.74 -8.16 23.73
N ASP A 217 16.64 -8.57 22.46
CA ASP A 217 15.60 -8.04 21.54
C ASP A 217 14.20 -8.33 22.08
N ASP A 218 13.97 -9.50 22.65
CA ASP A 218 12.71 -9.87 23.32
C ASP A 218 12.39 -8.92 24.48
N ALA A 219 13.41 -8.57 25.29
CA ALA A 219 13.24 -7.64 26.41
C ALA A 219 12.97 -6.21 25.91
N VAL A 220 13.68 -5.75 24.88
CA VAL A 220 13.48 -4.43 24.23
C VAL A 220 12.12 -4.36 23.56
N PHE A 221 11.69 -5.41 22.84
CA PHE A 221 10.37 -5.50 22.26
C PHE A 221 9.30 -5.39 23.35
N ALA A 222 9.35 -6.20 24.39
CA ALA A 222 8.41 -6.15 25.50
C ALA A 222 8.38 -4.75 26.14
N TYR A 223 9.54 -4.11 26.33
CA TYR A 223 9.63 -2.78 26.92
C TYR A 223 8.91 -1.70 26.10
N TYR A 224 9.16 -1.62 24.79
CA TYR A 224 8.59 -0.57 23.93
C TYR A 224 7.13 -0.84 23.55
N PHE A 225 6.75 -2.11 23.39
CA PHE A 225 5.42 -2.47 22.92
C PHE A 225 4.40 -2.61 24.05
N THR A 226 4.83 -2.72 25.32
CA THR A 226 3.92 -2.69 26.46
C THR A 226 3.23 -1.34 26.55
N SER A 227 1.90 -1.39 26.56
CA SER A 227 0.99 -0.25 26.68
C SER A 227 0.05 -0.46 27.85
N GLN A 228 -0.53 0.61 28.36
CA GLN A 228 -1.71 0.58 29.21
C GLN A 228 -2.84 1.32 28.54
N LEU A 229 -4.07 0.81 28.62
CA LEU A 229 -5.22 1.54 28.12
C LEU A 229 -5.56 2.70 29.05
N ALA A 230 -6.07 3.77 28.45
CA ALA A 230 -6.61 4.91 29.14
C ALA A 230 -7.82 5.48 28.41
N SER A 231 -8.83 5.90 29.14
CA SER A 231 -9.87 6.78 28.61
C SER A 231 -9.45 8.24 28.82
N ILE A 232 -9.58 9.07 27.79
CA ILE A 232 -9.22 10.49 27.82
C ILE A 232 -10.45 11.32 27.45
N ASP A 233 -10.88 12.22 28.33
CA ASP A 233 -11.94 13.17 28.01
C ASP A 233 -11.44 14.22 27.02
N ALA A 234 -12.14 14.33 25.90
CA ALA A 234 -11.74 15.18 24.77
C ALA A 234 -11.86 16.71 25.04
N ALA A 235 -12.53 17.14 26.10
CA ALA A 235 -12.65 18.53 26.44
C ALA A 235 -11.66 18.95 27.52
N THR A 236 -11.48 18.11 28.55
CA THR A 236 -10.70 18.44 29.74
C THR A 236 -9.30 17.82 29.74
N GLY A 237 -9.07 16.77 28.94
CA GLY A 237 -7.86 15.96 29.00
C GLY A 237 -7.76 15.07 30.24
N THR A 238 -8.85 14.93 31.01
CA THR A 238 -8.89 14.04 32.19
C THR A 238 -8.68 12.61 31.72
N MET A 239 -7.67 11.94 32.29
CA MET A 239 -7.27 10.58 31.91
C MET A 239 -7.57 9.61 33.05
N LEU A 240 -8.19 8.49 32.73
CA LEU A 240 -8.42 7.36 33.63
C LEU A 240 -7.76 6.10 33.03
N LEU A 241 -6.84 5.50 33.78
CA LEU A 241 -6.18 4.26 33.39
C LEU A 241 -7.15 3.07 33.45
N MET A 242 -7.01 2.13 32.51
CA MET A 242 -7.87 0.96 32.36
C MET A 242 -7.00 -0.29 32.28
N GLY A 243 -7.36 -1.30 33.06
CA GLY A 243 -6.66 -2.58 33.08
C GLY A 243 -5.20 -2.50 33.53
N LYS A 244 -4.47 -3.59 33.29
CA LYS A 244 -3.02 -3.69 33.56
C LYS A 244 -2.22 -3.43 32.28
N PRO A 245 -0.95 -2.98 32.40
CA PRO A 245 -0.06 -2.92 31.25
C PRO A 245 0.13 -4.30 30.59
N ALA A 246 0.08 -4.33 29.26
CA ALA A 246 0.32 -5.50 28.43
C ALA A 246 0.83 -5.10 27.04
N ILE A 247 1.28 -6.05 26.24
CA ILE A 247 1.58 -5.80 24.82
C ILE A 247 0.24 -5.85 24.08
N LEU A 248 -0.32 -4.68 23.79
CA LEU A 248 -1.62 -4.52 23.19
C LEU A 248 -1.49 -4.35 21.67
N GLY A 249 -2.04 -5.29 20.92
CA GLY A 249 -2.25 -5.18 19.49
C GLY A 249 -3.45 -4.29 19.15
N ASP A 250 -4.48 -4.89 18.53
CA ASP A 250 -5.72 -4.19 18.18
C ASP A 250 -6.57 -3.91 19.43
N VAL A 251 -7.16 -2.71 19.45
CA VAL A 251 -8.06 -2.24 20.50
C VAL A 251 -9.24 -1.58 19.82
N ALA A 252 -10.44 -2.13 19.98
CA ALA A 252 -11.65 -1.64 19.32
C ALA A 252 -12.81 -1.51 20.30
N PRO A 253 -13.33 -0.29 20.57
CA PRO A 253 -14.56 -0.11 21.33
C PRO A 253 -15.76 -0.76 20.64
N SER A 254 -16.70 -1.31 21.43
CA SER A 254 -17.98 -1.80 20.92
C SER A 254 -18.85 -0.65 20.41
N PRO A 255 -19.81 -0.92 19.48
CA PRO A 255 -20.70 0.11 18.97
C PRO A 255 -21.55 0.83 20.04
N ASP A 256 -21.79 0.21 21.18
CA ASP A 256 -22.52 0.79 22.33
C ASP A 256 -21.61 1.41 23.41
N ASP A 257 -20.30 1.41 23.18
CA ASP A 257 -19.27 1.92 24.10
C ASP A 257 -19.15 1.19 25.47
N HIS A 258 -19.84 0.07 25.67
CA HIS A 258 -19.80 -0.63 26.95
C HIS A 258 -18.59 -1.57 27.08
N PHE A 259 -18.06 -2.04 25.97
CA PHE A 259 -16.97 -3.03 25.93
C PHE A 259 -15.86 -2.59 25.00
N ILE A 260 -14.72 -3.25 25.14
CA ILE A 260 -13.54 -3.08 24.29
C ILE A 260 -13.05 -4.45 23.87
N LEU A 261 -12.94 -4.71 22.57
CA LEU A 261 -12.28 -5.89 22.03
C LEU A 261 -10.78 -5.61 22.01
N VAL A 262 -10.01 -6.45 22.65
CA VAL A 262 -8.58 -6.29 22.85
C VAL A 262 -7.84 -7.53 22.37
N THR A 263 -6.81 -7.32 21.54
CA THR A 263 -5.83 -8.36 21.23
C THR A 263 -4.59 -8.13 22.07
N ARG A 264 -4.17 -9.15 22.81
CA ARG A 264 -3.01 -9.10 23.69
C ARG A 264 -1.97 -10.08 23.21
N ILE A 265 -0.78 -9.58 22.85
CA ILE A 265 0.34 -10.40 22.35
C ILE A 265 1.00 -11.09 23.53
N GLU A 266 1.22 -12.41 23.37
CA GLU A 266 1.76 -13.28 24.42
C GLU A 266 3.13 -13.87 24.06
N ARG A 267 3.81 -14.39 25.06
CA ARG A 267 5.04 -15.16 24.88
C ARG A 267 4.74 -16.64 24.55
N PRO A 268 5.67 -17.36 23.92
CA PRO A 268 6.99 -16.93 23.45
C PRO A 268 6.93 -16.09 22.18
N PHE A 269 7.81 -15.09 22.06
CA PHE A 269 7.93 -14.32 20.81
C PHE A 269 8.68 -15.13 19.76
N SER A 270 8.27 -14.99 18.50
CA SER A 270 8.96 -15.63 17.38
C SER A 270 10.18 -14.82 16.92
N HIS A 271 11.24 -15.52 16.54
CA HIS A 271 12.39 -14.93 15.86
C HIS A 271 12.35 -15.11 14.34
N LEU A 272 11.28 -15.71 13.79
CA LEU A 272 11.14 -16.07 12.38
C LEU A 272 10.06 -15.26 11.65
N ILE A 273 9.04 -14.79 12.37
CA ILE A 273 7.89 -14.09 11.80
C ILE A 273 7.65 -12.76 12.52
N PRO A 274 7.00 -11.78 11.87
CA PRO A 274 6.67 -10.51 12.49
C PRO A 274 5.60 -10.64 13.58
N MET A 275 5.51 -9.61 14.45
CA MET A 275 4.66 -9.59 15.65
C MET A 275 3.18 -9.89 15.40
N ASN A 276 2.66 -9.62 14.21
CA ASN A 276 1.28 -9.94 13.85
C ASN A 276 1.01 -11.45 13.70
N GLY A 277 2.04 -12.26 13.79
CA GLY A 277 1.98 -13.72 13.83
C GLY A 277 2.34 -14.32 15.20
N PHE A 278 2.59 -13.52 16.22
CA PHE A 278 2.91 -14.01 17.57
C PHE A 278 1.68 -14.64 18.23
N PRO A 279 1.89 -15.45 19.28
CA PRO A 279 0.78 -15.92 20.10
C PRO A 279 0.00 -14.73 20.66
N GLU A 280 -1.32 -14.84 20.69
CA GLU A 280 -2.16 -13.75 21.18
C GLU A 280 -3.46 -14.23 21.82
N ASP A 281 -3.89 -13.52 22.84
CA ASP A 281 -5.21 -13.64 23.46
C ASP A 281 -6.16 -12.60 22.86
N VAL A 282 -7.35 -13.03 22.48
CA VAL A 282 -8.42 -12.13 22.06
C VAL A 282 -9.47 -12.08 23.17
N GLU A 283 -9.70 -10.87 23.70
CA GLU A 283 -10.49 -10.67 24.91
C GLU A 283 -11.52 -9.55 24.72
N VAL A 284 -12.66 -9.67 25.40
CA VAL A 284 -13.59 -8.58 25.61
C VAL A 284 -13.36 -8.02 27.03
N TRP A 285 -13.09 -6.73 27.11
CA TRP A 285 -12.88 -6.00 28.35
C TRP A 285 -14.06 -5.05 28.62
N ASP A 286 -14.34 -4.80 29.90
CA ASP A 286 -15.24 -3.71 30.29
C ASP A 286 -14.52 -2.35 30.25
N ARG A 287 -15.26 -1.28 30.50
CA ARG A 287 -14.73 0.11 30.55
C ARG A 287 -13.70 0.36 31.65
N LYS A 288 -13.55 -0.53 32.61
CA LYS A 288 -12.55 -0.46 33.70
C LYS A 288 -11.29 -1.26 33.33
N GLY A 289 -11.33 -2.00 32.22
CA GLY A 289 -10.24 -2.88 31.77
C GLY A 289 -10.22 -4.23 32.44
N ALA A 290 -11.35 -4.67 33.03
CA ALA A 290 -11.51 -6.03 33.50
C ALA A 290 -11.92 -6.94 32.34
N VAL A 291 -11.32 -8.14 32.26
CA VAL A 291 -11.66 -9.15 31.26
C VAL A 291 -13.05 -9.72 31.56
N VAL A 292 -13.98 -9.50 30.64
CA VAL A 292 -15.34 -10.07 30.68
C VAL A 292 -15.36 -11.46 30.06
N LYS A 293 -14.67 -11.61 28.92
CA LYS A 293 -14.62 -12.89 28.20
C LYS A 293 -13.29 -13.01 27.45
N LYS A 294 -12.62 -14.15 27.58
CA LYS A 294 -11.58 -14.58 26.65
C LYS A 294 -12.27 -15.32 25.49
N LEU A 295 -12.13 -14.81 24.28
CA LEU A 295 -12.76 -15.34 23.07
C LEU A 295 -11.89 -16.38 22.39
N ALA A 296 -10.57 -16.15 22.35
CA ALA A 296 -9.63 -17.05 21.72
C ALA A 296 -8.25 -16.98 22.39
N ASP A 297 -7.56 -18.11 22.35
CA ASP A 297 -6.14 -18.28 22.56
C ASP A 297 -5.56 -18.69 21.21
N ARG A 298 -4.80 -17.80 20.57
CA ARG A 298 -4.28 -18.04 19.23
C ARG A 298 -2.79 -18.35 19.30
N PRO A 299 -2.37 -19.54 18.86
CA PRO A 299 -0.96 -19.91 18.86
C PRO A 299 -0.16 -19.11 17.84
N SER A 300 1.18 -19.22 17.88
CA SER A 300 2.06 -18.67 16.86
C SER A 300 1.69 -19.15 15.45
N ARG A 301 1.80 -18.25 14.47
CA ARG A 301 1.55 -18.54 13.06
C ARG A 301 2.73 -19.17 12.31
N GLU A 302 3.82 -19.48 12.97
CA GLU A 302 5.00 -20.07 12.32
C GLU A 302 4.70 -21.34 11.50
N GLY A 303 3.75 -22.14 11.93
CA GLY A 303 3.38 -23.37 11.24
C GLY A 303 2.22 -23.24 10.25
N VAL A 304 1.74 -22.02 9.98
CA VAL A 304 0.63 -21.81 9.04
C VAL A 304 1.13 -21.93 7.61
N PRO A 305 0.53 -22.79 6.76
CA PRO A 305 0.93 -22.90 5.35
C PRO A 305 0.81 -21.57 4.61
N LEU A 306 1.74 -21.27 3.70
CA LEU A 306 1.75 -19.99 2.94
C LEU A 306 0.46 -19.72 2.15
N THR A 307 -0.25 -20.77 1.75
CA THR A 307 -1.55 -20.67 1.06
C THR A 307 -2.73 -20.94 1.98
N GLY A 308 -2.44 -21.19 3.27
CA GLY A 308 -3.41 -21.51 4.29
C GLY A 308 -3.84 -20.32 5.15
N VAL A 309 -4.57 -20.64 6.20
CA VAL A 309 -4.95 -19.73 7.27
C VAL A 309 -4.79 -20.43 8.63
N GLU A 310 -4.86 -19.67 9.69
CA GLU A 310 -4.88 -20.23 11.05
C GLU A 310 -6.07 -21.16 11.25
N ALA A 311 -5.85 -22.29 11.89
CA ALA A 311 -6.91 -23.21 12.29
C ALA A 311 -7.75 -22.66 13.46
N SER A 312 -7.12 -21.84 14.32
CA SER A 312 -7.80 -21.16 15.44
C SER A 312 -8.79 -20.10 14.98
N PRO A 313 -9.76 -19.71 15.83
CA PRO A 313 -10.65 -18.57 15.56
C PRO A 313 -9.87 -17.32 15.20
N ARG A 314 -10.24 -16.65 14.11
CA ARG A 314 -9.50 -15.51 13.55
C ARG A 314 -10.40 -14.37 13.08
N GLY A 315 -9.83 -13.16 12.94
CA GLY A 315 -10.53 -11.99 12.40
C GLY A 315 -11.66 -11.49 13.29
N HIS A 316 -11.48 -11.55 14.61
CA HIS A 316 -12.46 -11.04 15.57
C HIS A 316 -12.69 -9.55 15.37
N HIS A 317 -13.95 -9.14 15.27
CA HIS A 317 -14.37 -7.75 15.18
C HIS A 317 -15.82 -7.55 15.68
N TRP A 318 -16.18 -6.32 15.96
CA TRP A 318 -17.56 -5.99 16.30
C TRP A 318 -18.45 -6.00 15.06
N ARG A 319 -19.67 -6.49 15.20
CA ARG A 319 -20.75 -6.20 14.26
C ARG A 319 -21.15 -4.75 14.42
N GLU A 320 -21.03 -3.97 13.36
CA GLU A 320 -21.27 -2.52 13.44
C GLU A 320 -22.77 -2.17 13.44
N ASP A 321 -23.64 -3.08 13.09
CA ASP A 321 -25.10 -2.97 13.12
C ASP A 321 -25.73 -3.38 14.46
N GLN A 322 -24.92 -3.90 15.43
CA GLN A 322 -25.38 -4.38 16.71
C GLN A 322 -24.64 -3.67 17.87
N PRO A 323 -25.28 -3.51 19.05
CA PRO A 323 -24.66 -2.79 20.18
C PRO A 323 -23.32 -3.38 20.63
N ALA A 324 -23.29 -4.69 20.92
CA ALA A 324 -22.09 -5.39 21.40
C ALA A 324 -22.14 -6.87 20.98
N THR A 325 -21.83 -7.14 19.74
CA THR A 325 -21.80 -8.49 19.17
C THR A 325 -20.49 -8.69 18.44
N VAL A 326 -19.70 -9.70 18.85
CA VAL A 326 -18.44 -10.06 18.19
C VAL A 326 -18.71 -11.08 17.11
N VAL A 327 -17.95 -10.96 16.02
CA VAL A 327 -17.91 -11.91 14.89
C VAL A 327 -16.48 -12.38 14.68
N TRP A 328 -16.32 -13.66 14.30
CA TRP A 328 -15.04 -14.24 13.90
C TRP A 328 -15.24 -15.39 12.91
N THR A 329 -14.16 -15.92 12.41
CA THR A 329 -14.15 -16.98 11.40
C THR A 329 -13.32 -18.17 11.90
N GLU A 330 -13.77 -19.37 11.60
CA GLU A 330 -13.08 -20.64 11.94
C GLU A 330 -12.88 -21.48 10.69
N ALA A 331 -11.67 -22.06 10.54
CA ALA A 331 -11.34 -22.92 9.42
C ALA A 331 -11.86 -24.34 9.65
N LEU A 332 -12.65 -24.86 8.72
CA LEU A 332 -13.20 -26.22 8.75
C LEU A 332 -12.28 -27.25 8.06
N ASP A 333 -11.28 -26.77 7.33
CA ASP A 333 -10.24 -27.58 6.66
C ASP A 333 -8.92 -27.65 7.47
N GLY A 334 -8.95 -27.21 8.73
CA GLY A 334 -7.74 -27.10 9.56
C GLY A 334 -6.79 -25.99 9.11
N GLY A 335 -7.25 -25.07 8.25
CA GLY A 335 -6.46 -23.97 7.69
C GLY A 335 -5.60 -24.35 6.49
N ASP A 336 -5.56 -25.63 6.09
CA ASP A 336 -4.80 -26.10 4.94
C ASP A 336 -5.70 -26.29 3.71
N THR A 337 -5.43 -25.53 2.65
CA THR A 337 -6.18 -25.58 1.40
C THR A 337 -6.05 -26.92 0.65
N LYS A 338 -5.09 -27.76 1.00
CA LYS A 338 -4.93 -29.12 0.45
C LYS A 338 -6.00 -30.09 0.95
N ASN A 339 -6.59 -29.81 2.12
CA ASN A 339 -7.68 -30.60 2.66
C ASN A 339 -8.97 -30.34 1.88
N LYS A 340 -9.61 -31.40 1.40
CA LYS A 340 -10.87 -31.33 0.66
C LYS A 340 -12.04 -31.42 1.62
N VAL A 341 -12.79 -30.35 1.76
CA VAL A 341 -13.97 -30.24 2.62
C VAL A 341 -15.09 -29.54 1.84
N PRO A 342 -16.38 -29.79 2.17
CA PRO A 342 -17.49 -29.14 1.49
C PRO A 342 -17.55 -27.62 1.78
N PHE A 343 -17.15 -27.21 2.98
CA PHE A 343 -17.05 -25.80 3.39
C PHE A 343 -15.69 -25.57 4.03
N ARG A 344 -14.99 -24.51 3.63
CA ARG A 344 -13.66 -24.18 4.14
C ARG A 344 -13.69 -23.38 5.42
N ASP A 345 -14.68 -22.50 5.56
CA ASP A 345 -14.80 -21.63 6.73
C ASP A 345 -16.25 -21.54 7.21
N ARG A 346 -16.40 -21.27 8.53
CA ARG A 346 -17.65 -20.84 9.13
C ARG A 346 -17.49 -19.51 9.82
N VAL A 347 -18.53 -18.71 9.83
CA VAL A 347 -18.59 -17.41 10.49
C VAL A 347 -19.42 -17.55 11.75
N MET A 348 -18.84 -17.19 12.88
CA MET A 348 -19.41 -17.30 14.22
C MET A 348 -19.71 -15.95 14.80
N THR A 349 -20.65 -15.87 15.73
CA THR A 349 -21.02 -14.63 16.43
C THR A 349 -21.36 -14.90 17.90
N LEU A 350 -21.07 -13.92 18.76
CA LEU A 350 -21.41 -13.96 20.18
C LEU A 350 -21.79 -12.55 20.66
N ALA A 351 -23.01 -12.43 21.16
CA ALA A 351 -23.53 -11.17 21.68
C ALA A 351 -23.29 -11.03 23.19
N ALA A 352 -23.24 -9.78 23.67
CA ALA A 352 -23.27 -9.49 25.10
C ALA A 352 -24.49 -10.16 25.77
N PRO A 353 -24.34 -10.65 27.02
CA PRO A 353 -23.23 -10.51 27.95
C PRO A 353 -22.10 -11.56 27.77
N PHE A 354 -21.96 -12.21 26.63
CA PHE A 354 -20.94 -13.19 26.23
C PHE A 354 -20.94 -14.50 27.05
N SER A 355 -22.02 -14.78 27.75
CA SER A 355 -22.20 -15.99 28.56
C SER A 355 -22.88 -17.14 27.80
N GLY A 356 -23.47 -16.84 26.63
CA GLY A 356 -24.11 -17.82 25.77
C GLY A 356 -23.10 -18.62 24.92
N GLU A 357 -23.63 -19.61 24.18
CA GLU A 357 -22.87 -20.32 23.17
C GLU A 357 -22.78 -19.49 21.89
N PRO A 358 -21.61 -19.49 21.19
CA PRO A 358 -21.48 -18.87 19.90
C PRO A 358 -22.46 -19.43 18.86
N ALA A 359 -23.06 -18.57 18.06
CA ALA A 359 -23.95 -18.97 16.98
C ALA A 359 -23.24 -18.91 15.61
N GLU A 360 -23.47 -19.93 14.79
CA GLU A 360 -23.03 -19.92 13.40
C GLU A 360 -24.00 -19.09 12.56
N ILE A 361 -23.46 -18.15 11.77
CA ILE A 361 -24.24 -17.26 10.90
C ILE A 361 -24.07 -17.55 9.41
N GLY A 362 -23.09 -18.36 9.04
CA GLY A 362 -22.86 -18.78 7.66
C GLY A 362 -21.60 -19.59 7.46
N LYS A 363 -21.54 -20.28 6.33
CA LYS A 363 -20.38 -21.03 5.85
C LYS A 363 -20.00 -20.59 4.44
N THR A 364 -18.74 -20.80 4.08
CA THR A 364 -18.22 -20.54 2.75
C THR A 364 -17.62 -21.80 2.14
N GLU A 365 -17.92 -22.09 0.89
CA GLU A 365 -17.31 -23.20 0.14
C GLU A 365 -15.85 -22.92 -0.20
N TRP A 366 -15.57 -21.65 -0.49
CA TRP A 366 -14.22 -21.14 -0.71
C TRP A 366 -13.68 -20.50 0.57
N ARG A 367 -12.46 -19.96 0.51
CA ARG A 367 -11.91 -19.27 1.67
C ARG A 367 -12.69 -17.98 1.93
N PHE A 368 -13.08 -17.78 3.18
CA PHE A 368 -13.71 -16.55 3.65
C PHE A 368 -12.84 -15.32 3.28
N ALA A 369 -13.46 -14.34 2.65
CA ALA A 369 -12.81 -13.10 2.22
C ALA A 369 -13.31 -11.85 2.97
N GLY A 370 -14.44 -11.92 3.66
CA GLY A 370 -14.96 -10.81 4.46
C GLY A 370 -16.47 -10.89 4.66
N ILE A 371 -16.94 -10.15 5.65
CA ILE A 371 -18.38 -9.93 5.92
C ILE A 371 -18.59 -8.46 6.26
N ALA A 372 -19.66 -7.86 5.74
CA ALA A 372 -20.05 -6.49 6.05
C ALA A 372 -21.55 -6.42 6.26
N TYR A 373 -21.97 -5.65 7.26
CA TYR A 373 -23.37 -5.56 7.67
C TYR A 373 -24.02 -4.28 7.17
N THR A 374 -25.28 -4.37 6.77
CA THR A 374 -26.08 -3.19 6.46
C THR A 374 -26.71 -2.62 7.72
N GLU A 375 -27.13 -1.35 7.67
CA GLU A 375 -27.84 -0.69 8.80
C GLU A 375 -29.13 -1.41 9.22
N LYS A 376 -29.66 -2.33 8.40
CA LYS A 376 -30.86 -3.09 8.69
C LYS A 376 -30.61 -4.56 9.02
N GLY A 377 -29.34 -4.94 9.27
CA GLY A 377 -28.98 -6.26 9.76
C GLY A 377 -28.71 -7.33 8.69
N SER A 378 -28.91 -7.03 7.40
CA SER A 378 -28.45 -7.95 6.34
C SER A 378 -26.94 -7.95 6.27
N ALA A 379 -26.32 -9.09 5.92
CA ALA A 379 -24.87 -9.15 5.71
C ALA A 379 -24.52 -9.52 4.26
N LEU A 380 -23.42 -8.94 3.79
CA LEU A 380 -22.76 -9.34 2.55
C LEU A 380 -21.54 -10.20 2.92
N LEU A 381 -21.66 -11.51 2.71
CA LEU A 381 -20.62 -12.50 2.99
C LEU A 381 -19.84 -12.80 1.71
N SER A 382 -18.55 -12.59 1.72
CA SER A 382 -17.67 -12.77 0.56
C SER A 382 -16.71 -13.95 0.76
N GLU A 383 -16.46 -14.69 -0.32
CA GLU A 383 -15.51 -15.79 -0.39
C GLU A 383 -14.66 -15.68 -1.66
N PHE A 384 -13.47 -16.27 -1.61
CA PHE A 384 -12.49 -16.22 -2.70
C PHE A 384 -11.85 -17.58 -2.94
N ASP A 385 -11.81 -18.01 -4.19
CA ASP A 385 -11.03 -19.15 -4.64
C ASP A 385 -9.78 -18.70 -5.39
N ARG A 386 -8.62 -19.01 -4.82
CA ARG A 386 -7.33 -18.59 -5.35
C ARG A 386 -7.00 -19.27 -6.68
N LEU A 387 -7.36 -20.55 -6.85
CA LEU A 387 -6.99 -21.30 -8.05
C LEU A 387 -7.76 -20.85 -9.28
N SER A 388 -9.06 -20.66 -9.14
CA SER A 388 -9.90 -20.14 -10.24
C SER A 388 -9.91 -18.61 -10.31
N ARG A 389 -9.30 -17.93 -9.31
CA ARG A 389 -9.27 -16.47 -9.16
C ARG A 389 -10.69 -15.86 -9.21
N ARG A 390 -11.64 -16.53 -8.58
CA ARG A 390 -13.05 -16.11 -8.51
C ARG A 390 -13.42 -15.62 -7.12
N THR A 391 -14.33 -14.66 -7.08
CA THR A 391 -14.95 -14.17 -5.86
C THR A 391 -16.46 -14.32 -5.96
N ARG A 392 -17.09 -14.74 -4.85
CA ARG A 392 -18.54 -14.74 -4.69
C ARG A 392 -18.93 -13.87 -3.50
N THR A 393 -20.09 -13.26 -3.61
CA THR A 393 -20.70 -12.53 -2.50
C THR A 393 -22.13 -13.00 -2.32
N TRP A 394 -22.49 -13.30 -1.08
CA TRP A 394 -23.80 -13.81 -0.66
C TRP A 394 -24.52 -12.80 0.21
N ILE A 395 -25.82 -12.72 0.13
CA ILE A 395 -26.68 -11.96 1.05
C ILE A 395 -27.18 -12.91 2.12
N LEU A 396 -26.95 -12.54 3.38
CA LEU A 396 -27.53 -13.14 4.58
C LEU A 396 -28.53 -12.15 5.15
N ASP A 397 -29.83 -12.43 5.00
CA ASP A 397 -30.93 -11.53 5.38
C ASP A 397 -31.91 -12.18 6.36
N GLY A 398 -31.48 -13.25 7.03
CA GLY A 398 -32.31 -14.06 7.92
C GLY A 398 -33.19 -15.10 7.21
N SER A 399 -33.12 -15.20 5.88
CA SER A 399 -33.72 -16.30 5.12
C SER A 399 -32.99 -17.62 5.38
N THR A 400 -33.67 -18.74 5.16
CA THR A 400 -33.15 -20.10 5.45
C THR A 400 -31.93 -20.49 4.62
N ALA A 401 -31.68 -19.79 3.48
CA ALA A 401 -30.53 -20.03 2.62
C ALA A 401 -29.91 -18.70 2.16
N PRO A 402 -28.56 -18.60 2.12
CA PRO A 402 -27.87 -17.46 1.54
C PRO A 402 -28.25 -17.26 0.07
N ARG A 403 -28.50 -16.01 -0.35
CA ARG A 403 -28.78 -15.68 -1.75
C ARG A 403 -27.51 -15.15 -2.41
N LYS A 404 -27.15 -15.69 -3.58
CA LYS A 404 -25.97 -15.25 -4.32
C LYS A 404 -26.21 -13.87 -4.92
N LEU A 405 -25.38 -12.91 -4.55
CA LEU A 405 -25.39 -11.55 -5.08
C LEU A 405 -24.48 -11.43 -6.30
N TRP A 406 -23.20 -11.81 -6.15
CA TRP A 406 -22.21 -11.75 -7.23
C TRP A 406 -21.40 -13.04 -7.29
N ASP A 407 -21.01 -13.43 -8.52
CA ASP A 407 -20.06 -14.50 -8.81
C ASP A 407 -19.24 -14.09 -10.05
N ARG A 408 -17.98 -13.67 -9.86
CA ARG A 408 -17.20 -13.07 -10.92
C ARG A 408 -15.71 -13.46 -10.83
N LYS A 409 -14.95 -13.28 -11.90
CA LYS A 409 -13.51 -13.33 -11.86
C LYS A 409 -12.97 -12.14 -11.05
N ALA A 410 -12.07 -12.39 -10.13
CA ALA A 410 -11.47 -11.33 -9.30
C ALA A 410 -10.63 -10.35 -10.15
N ASP A 411 -10.01 -10.85 -11.21
CA ASP A 411 -9.16 -10.09 -12.13
C ASP A 411 -9.96 -9.28 -13.19
N ALA A 412 -11.27 -9.57 -13.37
CA ALA A 412 -12.10 -8.88 -14.36
C ALA A 412 -12.50 -7.49 -13.84
N ALA A 413 -11.91 -6.45 -14.43
CA ALA A 413 -12.18 -5.07 -14.06
C ALA A 413 -13.56 -4.58 -14.56
N TYR A 414 -14.01 -5.07 -15.74
CA TYR A 414 -15.26 -4.63 -16.36
C TYR A 414 -16.51 -5.11 -15.61
N ASP A 415 -16.40 -6.26 -14.94
CA ASP A 415 -17.49 -6.86 -14.16
C ASP A 415 -17.48 -6.40 -12.69
N ASN A 416 -16.65 -5.39 -12.35
CA ASN A 416 -16.57 -4.92 -10.98
C ASN A 416 -17.80 -4.07 -10.60
N PRO A 417 -18.65 -4.54 -9.68
CA PRO A 417 -19.89 -3.84 -9.32
C PRO A 417 -19.63 -2.60 -8.46
N GLY A 418 -18.39 -2.31 -8.12
CA GLY A 418 -18.03 -1.26 -7.16
C GLY A 418 -18.07 -1.76 -5.71
N PHE A 419 -18.00 -0.81 -4.79
CA PHE A 419 -17.94 -1.05 -3.36
C PHE A 419 -19.14 -0.43 -2.65
N PRO A 420 -19.73 -1.12 -1.66
CA PRO A 420 -20.82 -0.58 -0.88
C PRO A 420 -20.42 0.69 -0.13
N VAL A 421 -21.31 1.66 -0.12
CA VAL A 421 -21.15 2.90 0.65
C VAL A 421 -21.44 2.61 2.12
N THR A 422 -20.52 2.98 3.01
CA THR A 422 -20.68 2.89 4.45
C THR A 422 -21.09 4.24 5.07
N ARG A 423 -21.65 4.22 6.29
CA ARG A 423 -22.13 5.41 6.98
C ARG A 423 -21.03 6.48 7.15
N ASP A 424 -19.85 6.06 7.56
CA ASP A 424 -18.70 6.94 7.80
C ASP A 424 -17.84 7.06 6.53
N ALA A 425 -18.48 7.11 5.37
CA ALA A 425 -17.81 7.19 4.07
C ALA A 425 -16.90 8.42 3.98
N GLY A 426 -15.68 8.27 4.40
CA GLY A 426 -14.57 9.21 4.20
C GLY A 426 -13.36 8.51 3.58
N SER A 427 -13.37 7.18 3.51
CA SER A 427 -12.35 6.37 2.85
C SER A 427 -12.99 5.50 1.78
N VAL A 428 -12.82 5.87 0.54
CA VAL A 428 -13.12 5.04 -0.62
C VAL A 428 -12.13 3.88 -0.62
N GLY A 429 -12.56 2.71 -0.18
CA GLY A 429 -11.74 1.52 -0.26
C GLY A 429 -12.21 0.42 0.69
N PHE A 430 -13.14 -0.39 0.25
CA PHE A 430 -13.38 -1.70 0.83
C PHE A 430 -12.16 -2.57 0.50
N ARG A 431 -11.23 -2.70 1.46
CA ARG A 431 -10.21 -3.74 1.37
C ARG A 431 -10.85 -5.04 1.85
N PHE A 432 -10.94 -6.03 0.97
CA PHE A 432 -11.22 -7.41 1.38
C PHE A 432 -10.28 -7.78 2.54
N GLY A 433 -10.85 -8.17 3.69
CA GLY A 433 -10.09 -8.51 4.90
C GLY A 433 -9.94 -7.41 5.93
N GLY A 434 -10.44 -6.18 5.68
CA GLY A 434 -10.57 -5.13 6.70
C GLY A 434 -12.01 -5.05 7.18
N SER A 435 -12.26 -5.16 8.49
CA SER A 435 -13.57 -4.84 9.07
C SER A 435 -13.88 -3.37 8.80
N SER A 436 -14.93 -3.09 8.04
CA SER A 436 -15.52 -1.74 8.04
C SER A 436 -15.99 -1.47 9.47
N ARG A 437 -15.55 -0.40 10.09
CA ARG A 437 -16.07 0.00 11.41
C ARG A 437 -17.44 0.68 11.34
N SER A 438 -18.09 0.61 10.18
CA SER A 438 -19.31 1.35 9.90
C SER A 438 -20.22 0.53 8.99
N PRO A 439 -21.50 0.40 9.32
CA PRO A 439 -22.43 -0.39 8.53
C PRO A 439 -22.64 0.21 7.14
N ILE A 440 -23.00 -0.66 6.19
CA ILE A 440 -23.39 -0.27 4.84
C ILE A 440 -24.70 0.52 4.93
N VAL A 441 -24.72 1.68 4.30
CA VAL A 441 -25.93 2.52 4.20
C VAL A 441 -27.02 1.77 3.45
N GLN A 442 -28.18 1.61 4.07
CA GLN A 442 -29.33 0.95 3.46
C GLN A 442 -30.60 1.81 3.53
N VAL A 443 -31.16 2.13 2.38
CA VAL A 443 -32.40 2.89 2.24
C VAL A 443 -33.48 2.01 1.59
N GLY A 444 -34.56 1.73 2.35
CA GLY A 444 -35.52 0.73 1.90
C GLY A 444 -34.86 -0.66 1.77
N ASP A 445 -34.99 -1.25 0.61
CA ASP A 445 -34.37 -2.52 0.25
C ASP A 445 -33.06 -2.33 -0.55
N SER A 446 -32.56 -1.10 -0.64
CA SER A 446 -31.43 -0.78 -1.51
C SER A 446 -30.20 -0.33 -0.72
N ILE A 447 -29.02 -0.67 -1.24
CA ILE A 447 -27.72 -0.14 -0.89
C ILE A 447 -27.14 0.66 -2.06
N PHE A 448 -26.06 1.39 -1.81
CA PHE A 448 -25.39 2.18 -2.85
C PHE A 448 -24.00 1.63 -3.11
N LEU A 449 -23.56 1.71 -4.38
CA LEU A 449 -22.25 1.24 -4.83
C LEU A 449 -21.50 2.37 -5.53
N ILE A 450 -20.21 2.51 -5.22
CA ILE A 450 -19.27 3.40 -5.91
C ILE A 450 -18.23 2.54 -6.61
N GLY A 451 -18.00 2.76 -7.91
CA GLY A 451 -17.05 1.99 -8.69
C GLY A 451 -16.21 2.84 -9.65
N GLN A 452 -15.10 2.27 -10.10
CA GLN A 452 -14.20 2.90 -11.07
C GLN A 452 -14.78 2.88 -12.49
N GLY A 453 -15.61 1.89 -12.81
CA GLY A 453 -16.27 1.78 -14.10
C GLY A 453 -15.30 1.58 -15.26
N ALA A 454 -14.39 0.61 -15.11
CA ALA A 454 -13.46 0.24 -16.17
C ALA A 454 -14.26 -0.14 -17.46
N SER A 455 -13.74 0.28 -18.59
CA SER A 455 -14.33 0.03 -19.92
C SER A 455 -13.26 0.03 -21.01
N PRO A 456 -13.56 -0.41 -22.24
CA PRO A 456 -12.61 -0.34 -23.34
C PRO A 456 -12.07 1.08 -23.63
N GLU A 457 -12.85 2.12 -23.29
CA GLU A 457 -12.48 3.52 -23.45
C GLU A 457 -11.76 4.10 -22.22
N GLY A 458 -11.54 3.29 -21.18
CA GLY A 458 -10.98 3.67 -19.88
C GLY A 458 -12.02 3.77 -18.78
N ASP A 459 -11.53 4.14 -17.59
CA ASP A 459 -12.36 4.22 -16.40
C ASP A 459 -13.34 5.39 -16.47
N ARG A 460 -14.60 5.12 -16.20
CA ARG A 460 -15.65 6.11 -16.02
C ARG A 460 -16.37 5.86 -14.68
N PRO A 461 -15.92 6.49 -13.59
CA PRO A 461 -16.47 6.28 -12.26
C PRO A 461 -17.96 6.42 -12.21
N PHE A 462 -18.58 5.61 -11.34
CA PHE A 462 -20.03 5.54 -11.26
C PHE A 462 -20.57 5.45 -9.83
N PHE A 463 -21.87 5.68 -9.69
CA PHE A 463 -22.63 5.52 -8.47
C PHE A 463 -23.94 4.83 -8.79
N ASP A 464 -24.17 3.66 -8.19
CA ASP A 464 -25.32 2.81 -8.43
C ASP A 464 -26.15 2.62 -7.18
N ARG A 465 -27.43 2.38 -7.37
CA ARG A 465 -28.36 1.88 -6.36
C ARG A 465 -28.67 0.43 -6.67
N LEU A 466 -28.37 -0.47 -5.74
CA LEU A 466 -28.60 -1.91 -5.84
C LEU A 466 -29.74 -2.31 -4.90
N ASN A 467 -30.81 -2.88 -5.43
CA ASN A 467 -31.89 -3.45 -4.64
C ASN A 467 -31.52 -4.86 -4.18
N LEU A 468 -31.42 -5.10 -2.87
CA LEU A 468 -31.00 -6.39 -2.30
C LEU A 468 -32.08 -7.49 -2.43
N LYS A 469 -33.36 -7.14 -2.71
CA LYS A 469 -34.44 -8.13 -2.95
C LYS A 469 -34.49 -8.59 -4.40
N THR A 470 -34.53 -7.63 -5.34
CA THR A 470 -34.61 -7.94 -6.77
C THR A 470 -33.26 -8.22 -7.41
N LEU A 471 -32.15 -7.79 -6.78
CA LEU A 471 -30.77 -7.82 -7.28
C LEU A 471 -30.55 -6.92 -8.51
N GLU A 472 -31.50 -6.03 -8.80
CA GLU A 472 -31.38 -5.07 -9.89
C GLU A 472 -30.55 -3.87 -9.45
N SER A 473 -29.70 -3.39 -10.36
CA SER A 473 -28.85 -2.21 -10.18
C SER A 473 -29.29 -1.09 -11.11
N GLU A 474 -29.46 0.11 -10.55
CA GLU A 474 -29.78 1.33 -11.28
C GLU A 474 -28.59 2.28 -11.23
N ARG A 475 -28.13 2.76 -12.39
CA ARG A 475 -27.07 3.76 -12.51
C ARG A 475 -27.61 5.15 -12.19
N LEU A 476 -27.23 5.68 -11.00
CA LEU A 476 -27.64 7.02 -10.56
C LEU A 476 -26.72 8.12 -11.11
N PHE A 477 -25.41 7.83 -11.24
CA PHE A 477 -24.43 8.76 -11.75
C PHE A 477 -23.31 8.01 -12.48
N ARG A 478 -22.77 8.62 -13.53
CA ARG A 478 -21.56 8.20 -14.23
C ARG A 478 -20.74 9.42 -14.64
N SER A 479 -19.42 9.38 -14.48
CA SER A 479 -18.52 10.41 -14.96
C SER A 479 -18.74 10.69 -16.45
N ALA A 480 -18.68 11.96 -16.85
CA ALA A 480 -18.72 12.35 -18.25
C ALA A 480 -17.55 11.74 -19.05
N ALA A 481 -17.69 11.67 -20.37
CA ALA A 481 -16.68 11.02 -21.21
C ALA A 481 -15.36 11.82 -21.31
N ASP A 482 -15.41 13.10 -21.04
CA ASP A 482 -14.30 14.08 -21.10
C ASP A 482 -13.77 14.49 -19.72
N ALA A 483 -14.22 13.83 -18.65
CA ALA A 483 -13.82 14.12 -17.28
C ALA A 483 -13.59 12.85 -16.47
N TYR A 484 -12.90 12.98 -15.36
CA TYR A 484 -12.78 11.93 -14.34
C TYR A 484 -13.40 12.44 -13.03
N GLU A 485 -14.63 11.99 -12.74
CA GLU A 485 -15.38 12.43 -11.58
C GLU A 485 -15.79 11.24 -10.72
N THR A 486 -15.23 11.16 -9.51
CA THR A 486 -15.54 10.10 -8.53
C THR A 486 -16.54 10.60 -7.51
N VAL A 487 -17.51 9.78 -7.14
CA VAL A 487 -18.39 10.06 -6.01
C VAL A 487 -17.62 9.76 -4.72
N VAL A 488 -17.60 10.74 -3.80
CA VAL A 488 -16.99 10.60 -2.48
C VAL A 488 -18.01 10.01 -1.50
N ALA A 489 -19.21 10.59 -1.45
CA ALA A 489 -20.29 10.10 -0.61
C ALA A 489 -21.65 10.69 -1.04
N PRO A 490 -22.76 9.99 -0.76
CA PRO A 490 -24.08 10.60 -0.73
C PRO A 490 -24.19 11.53 0.48
N LEU A 491 -24.80 12.70 0.31
CA LEU A 491 -24.96 13.72 1.34
C LEU A 491 -26.33 13.70 2.01
N ASP A 492 -27.31 13.05 1.39
CA ASP A 492 -28.66 12.85 1.91
C ASP A 492 -29.06 11.37 1.89
N PRO A 493 -30.03 10.94 2.72
CA PRO A 493 -30.45 9.54 2.77
C PRO A 493 -31.02 8.99 1.46
N ALA A 494 -31.63 9.82 0.63
CA ALA A 494 -32.17 9.41 -0.66
C ALA A 494 -31.10 9.32 -1.75
N ALA A 495 -29.86 9.71 -1.42
CA ALA A 495 -28.71 9.78 -2.32
C ALA A 495 -28.96 10.66 -3.57
N LYS A 496 -29.80 11.68 -3.43
CA LYS A 496 -30.08 12.66 -4.50
C LYS A 496 -28.98 13.72 -4.59
N VAL A 497 -28.34 14.04 -3.48
CA VAL A 497 -27.22 14.98 -3.40
C VAL A 497 -25.96 14.22 -3.08
N ILE A 498 -24.91 14.43 -3.85
CA ILE A 498 -23.63 13.73 -3.71
C ILE A 498 -22.48 14.72 -3.61
N LEU A 499 -21.44 14.34 -2.87
CA LEU A 499 -20.13 14.99 -2.92
C LEU A 499 -19.29 14.24 -3.96
N THR A 500 -18.72 14.98 -4.90
CA THR A 500 -17.84 14.43 -5.93
C THR A 500 -16.45 15.06 -5.89
N ARG A 501 -15.47 14.35 -6.43
CA ARG A 501 -14.13 14.86 -6.75
C ARG A 501 -13.99 14.80 -8.27
N TYR A 502 -13.92 15.97 -8.87
CA TYR A 502 -13.88 16.19 -10.32
C TYR A 502 -12.52 16.68 -10.76
N GLU A 503 -12.02 16.13 -11.85
CA GLU A 503 -10.80 16.56 -12.54
C GLU A 503 -10.92 16.34 -14.05
N THR A 504 -10.11 17.09 -14.81
CA THR A 504 -9.88 16.89 -16.24
C THR A 504 -8.36 16.92 -16.50
N PRO A 505 -7.85 16.62 -17.68
CA PRO A 505 -6.44 16.83 -18.00
C PRO A 505 -5.94 18.26 -17.78
N LYS A 506 -6.85 19.25 -17.78
CA LYS A 506 -6.54 20.67 -17.62
C LYS A 506 -6.89 21.24 -16.26
N ASP A 507 -7.89 20.68 -15.59
CA ASP A 507 -8.41 21.17 -14.33
C ASP A 507 -7.96 20.27 -13.18
N PRO A 508 -7.28 20.81 -12.15
CA PRO A 508 -6.86 20.01 -11.00
C PRO A 508 -8.05 19.48 -10.22
N PRO A 509 -7.90 18.33 -9.51
CA PRO A 509 -8.99 17.75 -8.75
C PRO A 509 -9.52 18.69 -7.69
N ASN A 510 -10.85 18.93 -7.73
CA ASN A 510 -11.59 19.74 -6.77
C ASN A 510 -12.88 19.05 -6.34
N TYR A 511 -13.39 19.43 -5.20
CA TYR A 511 -14.60 18.86 -4.60
C TYR A 511 -15.83 19.70 -4.94
N TYR A 512 -16.93 19.00 -5.27
CA TYR A 512 -18.19 19.63 -5.68
C TYR A 512 -19.38 18.93 -5.03
N VAL A 513 -20.43 19.68 -4.71
CA VAL A 513 -21.75 19.18 -4.40
C VAL A 513 -22.58 19.14 -5.67
N ARG A 514 -23.18 18.01 -5.97
CA ARG A 514 -24.09 17.80 -7.11
C ARG A 514 -25.45 17.29 -6.66
N THR A 515 -26.51 17.69 -7.38
CA THR A 515 -27.83 17.05 -7.36
C THR A 515 -27.92 16.11 -8.56
N ILE A 516 -28.17 14.83 -8.33
CA ILE A 516 -28.31 13.83 -9.39
C ILE A 516 -29.48 14.19 -10.29
N GLY A 517 -29.28 14.09 -11.61
CA GLY A 517 -30.30 14.44 -12.63
C GLY A 517 -30.43 15.94 -12.88
N GLN A 518 -29.60 16.78 -12.27
CA GLN A 518 -29.52 18.21 -12.57
C GLN A 518 -28.17 18.55 -13.19
N ASP A 519 -28.21 19.47 -14.17
CA ASP A 519 -26.97 20.08 -14.68
C ASP A 519 -26.42 21.08 -13.66
N GLY A 520 -25.11 21.11 -13.55
CA GLY A 520 -24.40 22.00 -12.63
C GLY A 520 -23.85 21.31 -11.39
N LYS A 521 -22.90 22.01 -10.77
CA LYS A 521 -22.21 21.57 -9.56
C LYS A 521 -21.77 22.79 -8.77
N GLN A 522 -21.91 22.73 -7.45
CA GLN A 522 -21.44 23.77 -6.54
C GLN A 522 -20.03 23.43 -6.09
N ALA A 523 -19.07 24.33 -6.32
CA ALA A 523 -17.70 24.15 -5.85
C ALA A 523 -17.60 24.23 -4.33
N VAL A 524 -16.93 23.26 -3.74
CA VAL A 524 -16.57 23.23 -2.31
C VAL A 524 -15.12 23.69 -2.13
N THR A 525 -14.24 23.34 -3.08
CA THR A 525 -12.83 23.74 -3.09
C THR A 525 -12.46 24.42 -4.41
N ALA A 526 -11.33 25.14 -4.42
CA ALA A 526 -10.79 25.81 -5.61
C ALA A 526 -9.26 25.69 -5.67
N PHE A 527 -8.78 24.44 -5.58
CA PHE A 527 -7.35 24.15 -5.64
C PHE A 527 -6.78 24.55 -7.00
N LYS A 528 -5.58 25.14 -6.95
CA LYS A 528 -4.83 25.52 -8.13
C LYS A 528 -3.90 24.40 -8.55
N ASP A 529 -3.47 24.45 -9.81
CA ASP A 529 -2.45 23.56 -10.32
C ASP A 529 -1.13 23.72 -9.54
N PRO A 530 -0.63 22.65 -8.88
CA PRO A 530 0.62 22.73 -8.15
C PRO A 530 1.86 22.68 -9.06
N GLN A 531 1.72 22.22 -10.31
CA GLN A 531 2.84 21.93 -11.21
C GLN A 531 2.59 22.48 -12.62
N PRO A 532 2.53 23.81 -12.80
CA PRO A 532 2.23 24.42 -14.11
C PRO A 532 3.26 24.06 -15.19
N GLN A 533 4.47 23.63 -14.82
CA GLN A 533 5.52 23.16 -15.74
C GLN A 533 5.09 21.92 -16.54
N LEU A 534 4.13 21.15 -16.02
CA LEU A 534 3.61 19.94 -16.65
C LEU A 534 2.41 20.21 -17.57
N ARG A 535 1.93 21.46 -17.70
CA ARG A 535 0.72 21.74 -18.51
C ARG A 535 0.90 21.61 -20.03
N GLY A 536 2.15 21.57 -20.48
CA GLY A 536 2.46 21.24 -21.87
C GLY A 536 2.63 19.74 -22.13
N VAL A 537 2.46 18.87 -21.12
CA VAL A 537 2.48 17.43 -21.29
C VAL A 537 1.18 16.95 -21.90
N GLU A 538 1.28 16.32 -23.05
CA GLU A 538 0.17 15.62 -23.68
C GLU A 538 0.22 14.15 -23.31
N HIS A 539 -0.93 13.53 -23.08
CA HIS A 539 -1.01 12.10 -22.88
C HIS A 539 -2.19 11.49 -23.62
N GLN A 540 -2.00 10.25 -24.06
CA GLN A 540 -3.03 9.49 -24.75
C GLN A 540 -3.00 8.03 -24.31
N TYR A 541 -4.16 7.42 -24.29
CA TYR A 541 -4.31 6.01 -24.09
C TYR A 541 -4.00 5.28 -25.38
N VAL A 542 -3.13 4.26 -25.33
CA VAL A 542 -2.68 3.51 -26.49
C VAL A 542 -3.04 2.04 -26.31
N THR A 543 -3.75 1.47 -27.28
CA THR A 543 -4.03 0.03 -27.33
C THR A 543 -3.28 -0.61 -28.49
N TYR A 544 -2.81 -1.81 -28.29
CA TYR A 544 -2.04 -2.58 -29.27
C TYR A 544 -2.21 -4.07 -28.98
N GLN A 545 -1.54 -4.93 -29.73
CA GLN A 545 -1.73 -6.38 -29.61
C GLN A 545 -0.41 -7.11 -29.60
N ARG A 546 -0.24 -8.08 -28.73
CA ARG A 546 0.83 -9.05 -28.73
C ARG A 546 0.64 -10.06 -29.86
N LYS A 547 1.72 -10.70 -30.34
CA LYS A 547 1.68 -11.64 -31.48
C LYS A 547 0.72 -12.82 -31.30
N ASP A 548 0.46 -13.21 -30.06
CA ASP A 548 -0.49 -14.29 -29.71
C ASP A 548 -1.97 -13.83 -29.61
N GLY A 549 -2.24 -12.55 -29.95
CA GLY A 549 -3.59 -12.00 -29.96
C GLY A 549 -4.03 -11.34 -28.65
N VAL A 550 -3.22 -11.36 -27.58
CA VAL A 550 -3.55 -10.67 -26.32
C VAL A 550 -3.52 -9.17 -26.54
N LYS A 551 -4.63 -8.49 -26.18
CA LYS A 551 -4.72 -7.03 -26.24
C LYS A 551 -3.93 -6.42 -25.08
N LEU A 552 -3.13 -5.41 -25.40
CA LEU A 552 -2.30 -4.67 -24.47
C LEU A 552 -2.66 -3.19 -24.50
N SER A 553 -2.30 -2.48 -23.44
CA SER A 553 -2.52 -1.04 -23.36
C SER A 553 -1.40 -0.34 -22.61
N ALA A 554 -1.25 0.96 -22.85
CA ALA A 554 -0.31 1.83 -22.15
C ALA A 554 -0.85 3.27 -22.15
N THR A 555 -0.27 4.14 -21.33
CA THR A 555 -0.41 5.59 -21.49
C THR A 555 0.88 6.13 -22.09
N LEU A 556 0.78 6.78 -23.24
CA LEU A 556 1.90 7.53 -23.82
C LEU A 556 1.85 8.96 -23.34
N TYR A 557 2.90 9.42 -22.66
CA TYR A 557 3.10 10.82 -22.30
C TYR A 557 4.18 11.43 -23.20
N LEU A 558 3.89 12.63 -23.70
CA LEU A 558 4.80 13.38 -24.56
C LEU A 558 5.32 14.61 -23.79
N PRO A 559 6.63 14.94 -23.92
CA PRO A 559 7.21 16.06 -23.18
C PRO A 559 6.66 17.41 -23.65
N PRO A 560 6.72 18.46 -22.80
CA PRO A 560 6.37 19.80 -23.21
C PRO A 560 7.13 20.23 -24.46
N GLY A 561 6.42 20.79 -25.45
CA GLY A 561 7.02 21.24 -26.71
C GLY A 561 7.29 20.15 -27.75
N TYR A 562 6.85 18.90 -27.53
CA TYR A 562 6.93 17.86 -28.56
C TYR A 562 6.20 18.29 -29.84
N LYS A 563 6.80 18.03 -30.99
CA LYS A 563 6.18 18.27 -32.30
C LYS A 563 5.84 16.94 -32.94
N LYS A 564 4.62 16.80 -33.44
CA LYS A 564 4.17 15.59 -34.13
C LYS A 564 5.10 15.23 -35.28
N GLY A 565 5.64 14.03 -35.24
CA GLY A 565 6.60 13.51 -36.22
C GLY A 565 8.05 13.54 -35.77
N ASP A 566 8.36 14.21 -34.64
CA ASP A 566 9.69 14.11 -34.05
C ASP A 566 9.86 12.72 -33.42
N ARG A 567 10.98 12.07 -33.74
CA ARG A 567 11.40 10.85 -33.05
C ARG A 567 12.29 11.22 -31.87
N ILE A 568 11.87 10.90 -30.68
CA ILE A 568 12.53 11.25 -29.44
C ILE A 568 12.83 10.00 -28.60
N PRO A 569 13.79 10.06 -27.66
CA PRO A 569 14.06 8.92 -26.78
C PRO A 569 12.84 8.60 -25.93
N VAL A 570 12.59 7.31 -25.77
CA VAL A 570 11.43 6.77 -25.04
C VAL A 570 11.90 5.97 -23.83
N ILE A 571 11.27 6.18 -22.69
CA ILE A 571 11.43 5.31 -21.52
C ILE A 571 10.13 4.54 -21.30
N MET A 572 10.26 3.22 -21.30
CA MET A 572 9.20 2.29 -20.91
C MET A 572 9.32 2.01 -19.42
N TRP A 573 8.23 2.24 -18.67
CA TRP A 573 8.19 1.97 -17.22
C TRP A 573 7.00 1.09 -16.90
N ALA A 574 7.25 -0.14 -16.43
CA ALA A 574 6.20 -1.15 -16.31
C ALA A 574 6.32 -2.01 -15.04
N TYR A 575 5.24 -2.72 -14.76
CA TYR A 575 5.11 -3.66 -13.66
C TYR A 575 4.29 -4.87 -14.13
N PRO A 576 4.85 -6.09 -14.22
CA PRO A 576 4.13 -7.27 -14.65
C PRO A 576 2.99 -7.64 -13.67
N ARG A 577 1.97 -8.29 -14.19
CA ARG A 577 0.86 -8.84 -13.40
C ARG A 577 0.46 -10.21 -13.93
N GLU A 578 0.18 -11.13 -13.02
CA GLU A 578 -0.31 -12.45 -13.35
C GLU A 578 -1.84 -12.46 -13.44
N PHE A 579 -2.37 -13.14 -14.47
CA PHE A 579 -3.79 -13.29 -14.76
C PHE A 579 -4.13 -14.75 -14.98
N GLY A 580 -5.36 -15.14 -14.61
CA GLY A 580 -5.88 -16.48 -14.85
C GLY A 580 -6.22 -16.73 -16.32
N ASP A 581 -6.51 -15.70 -17.10
CA ASP A 581 -6.94 -15.79 -18.49
C ASP A 581 -6.66 -14.51 -19.30
N ALA A 582 -6.67 -14.66 -20.63
CA ALA A 582 -6.39 -13.56 -21.56
C ALA A 582 -7.48 -12.49 -21.62
N ASP A 583 -8.74 -12.85 -21.37
CA ASP A 583 -9.85 -11.90 -21.42
C ASP A 583 -9.73 -10.87 -20.29
N SER A 584 -9.44 -11.33 -19.07
CA SER A 584 -9.19 -10.46 -17.92
C SER A 584 -7.92 -9.63 -18.10
N ALA A 585 -6.86 -10.24 -18.64
CA ALA A 585 -5.58 -9.57 -18.92
C ALA A 585 -5.68 -8.46 -19.97
N SER A 586 -6.63 -8.59 -20.89
CA SER A 586 -6.85 -7.66 -22.01
C SER A 586 -7.74 -6.45 -21.64
N GLN A 587 -8.21 -6.36 -20.40
CA GLN A 587 -9.11 -5.29 -19.98
C GLN A 587 -8.34 -4.01 -19.69
N VAL A 588 -8.86 -2.91 -20.22
CA VAL A 588 -8.33 -1.56 -20.02
C VAL A 588 -8.68 -1.04 -18.65
N THR A 589 -7.71 -0.47 -17.95
CA THR A 589 -7.88 0.22 -16.67
C THR A 589 -7.16 1.57 -16.70
N GLY A 590 -7.63 2.53 -15.92
CA GLY A 590 -7.14 3.91 -15.93
C GLY A 590 -7.97 4.82 -16.83
N SER A 591 -7.70 6.12 -16.78
CA SER A 591 -8.48 7.10 -17.53
C SER A 591 -7.59 8.16 -18.17
N PRO A 592 -7.81 8.49 -19.46
CA PRO A 592 -7.11 9.60 -20.11
C PRO A 592 -7.55 10.97 -19.60
N ASN A 593 -8.63 11.03 -18.82
CA ASN A 593 -9.21 12.29 -18.33
C ASN A 593 -8.68 12.70 -16.94
N ARG A 594 -7.68 12.01 -16.40
CA ARG A 594 -7.08 12.38 -15.12
C ARG A 594 -6.12 13.54 -15.27
N PHE A 595 -6.11 14.39 -14.24
CA PHE A 595 -5.14 15.47 -14.15
C PHE A 595 -3.74 14.92 -13.88
N THR A 596 -2.75 15.31 -14.68
CA THR A 596 -1.38 14.85 -14.49
C THR A 596 -0.71 15.57 -13.33
N THR A 597 -0.43 14.85 -12.26
CA THR A 597 0.43 15.28 -11.16
C THR A 597 1.57 14.29 -10.98
N VAL A 598 2.76 14.79 -10.64
CA VAL A 598 3.96 13.99 -10.48
C VAL A 598 4.49 14.20 -9.07
N SER A 599 4.83 13.13 -8.37
CA SER A 599 5.31 13.22 -6.98
C SER A 599 6.36 12.15 -6.69
N GLY A 600 7.07 12.30 -5.57
CA GLY A 600 8.10 11.36 -5.16
C GLY A 600 9.21 11.24 -6.21
N TYR A 601 9.64 10.02 -6.50
CA TYR A 601 10.65 9.72 -7.52
C TYR A 601 10.03 9.17 -8.81
N SER A 602 8.85 9.67 -9.17
CA SER A 602 8.14 9.24 -10.39
C SER A 602 9.02 9.36 -11.63
N HIS A 603 8.95 8.35 -12.49
CA HIS A 603 9.61 8.34 -13.80
C HIS A 603 9.05 9.41 -14.76
N LEU A 604 7.85 9.93 -14.50
CA LEU A 604 7.27 11.01 -15.31
C LEU A 604 8.04 12.33 -15.21
N PHE A 605 8.94 12.52 -14.23
CA PHE A 605 9.85 13.67 -14.23
C PHE A 605 10.81 13.71 -15.43
N LEU A 606 11.07 12.56 -16.08
CA LEU A 606 11.85 12.49 -17.30
C LEU A 606 11.23 13.26 -18.47
N LEU A 607 9.91 13.52 -18.43
CA LEU A 607 9.22 14.39 -19.41
C LEU A 607 9.84 15.78 -19.45
N LEU A 608 10.25 16.34 -18.30
CA LEU A 608 10.92 17.64 -18.21
C LEU A 608 12.36 17.60 -18.75
N SER A 609 12.91 16.41 -19.00
CA SER A 609 14.21 16.20 -19.64
C SER A 609 14.10 15.78 -21.11
N GLY A 610 12.91 15.90 -21.71
CA GLY A 610 12.68 15.69 -23.15
C GLY A 610 12.50 14.21 -23.57
N TYR A 611 12.14 13.33 -22.66
CA TYR A 611 11.77 11.95 -22.96
C TYR A 611 10.27 11.81 -23.19
N ALA A 612 9.86 10.99 -24.12
CA ALA A 612 8.54 10.40 -24.10
C ALA A 612 8.51 9.26 -23.07
N ILE A 613 7.39 9.12 -22.38
CA ILE A 613 7.20 8.01 -21.41
C ILE A 613 6.07 7.11 -21.89
N PHE A 614 6.41 5.86 -22.12
CA PHE A 614 5.43 4.80 -22.35
C PHE A 614 5.14 4.16 -21.00
N ASP A 615 4.14 4.70 -20.33
CA ASP A 615 3.82 4.43 -18.93
C ASP A 615 2.89 3.26 -18.79
N ASN A 616 3.23 2.35 -17.89
CA ASN A 616 2.48 1.14 -17.56
C ASN A 616 2.01 0.35 -18.80
N PRO A 617 2.89 0.13 -19.84
CA PRO A 617 2.56 -0.84 -20.85
C PRO A 617 2.22 -2.15 -20.15
N THR A 618 1.05 -2.69 -20.43
CA THR A 618 0.61 -3.91 -19.75
C THR A 618 1.53 -5.09 -20.11
N MET A 619 2.04 -5.75 -19.08
CA MET A 619 2.93 -6.90 -19.14
C MET A 619 2.25 -8.11 -18.49
N PRO A 620 1.16 -8.64 -19.10
CA PRO A 620 0.41 -9.73 -18.49
C PRO A 620 1.16 -11.05 -18.60
N ILE A 621 1.20 -11.76 -17.47
CA ILE A 621 1.65 -13.14 -17.36
C ILE A 621 0.40 -13.99 -17.17
N ILE A 622 0.05 -14.77 -18.17
CA ILE A 622 -1.23 -15.46 -18.26
C ILE A 622 -1.02 -16.97 -18.11
N GLY A 623 -1.78 -17.56 -17.19
CA GLY A 623 -1.83 -19.00 -16.99
C GLY A 623 -2.84 -19.39 -15.91
N ALA A 624 -3.46 -20.55 -16.11
CA ALA A 624 -4.47 -21.07 -15.20
C ALA A 624 -3.84 -21.62 -13.91
N GLY A 625 -4.52 -21.44 -12.78
CA GLY A 625 -4.11 -22.00 -11.50
C GLY A 625 -2.71 -21.52 -11.06
N GLU A 626 -1.80 -22.44 -10.83
CA GLU A 626 -0.44 -22.16 -10.36
C GLU A 626 0.60 -22.09 -11.50
N THR A 627 0.19 -22.25 -12.77
CA THR A 627 1.12 -22.36 -13.91
C THR A 627 1.33 -21.03 -14.64
N ALA A 628 0.84 -19.91 -14.15
CA ALA A 628 0.96 -18.61 -14.81
C ALA A 628 2.42 -18.26 -15.15
N ASN A 629 3.36 -18.62 -14.26
CA ASN A 629 4.77 -18.28 -14.41
C ASN A 629 5.57 -19.23 -15.32
N ASP A 630 5.02 -20.37 -15.75
CA ASP A 630 5.76 -21.36 -16.57
C ASP A 630 6.30 -20.75 -17.88
N HIS A 631 5.63 -19.74 -18.39
CA HIS A 631 6.01 -18.98 -19.60
C HIS A 631 6.28 -17.50 -19.30
N TYR A 632 6.78 -17.18 -18.09
CA TYR A 632 7.01 -15.80 -17.64
C TYR A 632 7.90 -15.02 -18.62
N VAL A 633 9.09 -15.56 -18.93
CA VAL A 633 10.09 -14.86 -19.76
C VAL A 633 9.58 -14.62 -21.17
N GLU A 634 8.99 -15.64 -21.80
CA GLU A 634 8.48 -15.58 -23.17
C GLU A 634 7.35 -14.55 -23.29
N GLN A 635 6.40 -14.56 -22.35
CA GLN A 635 5.29 -13.61 -22.33
C GLN A 635 5.78 -12.19 -22.05
N LEU A 636 6.75 -12.04 -21.16
CA LEU A 636 7.34 -10.75 -20.83
C LEU A 636 8.03 -10.12 -22.05
N VAL A 637 8.93 -10.87 -22.70
CA VAL A 637 9.68 -10.41 -23.89
C VAL A 637 8.71 -10.07 -25.03
N SER A 638 7.73 -10.92 -25.29
CA SER A 638 6.73 -10.67 -26.34
C SER A 638 5.87 -9.44 -26.07
N SER A 639 5.52 -9.17 -24.81
CA SER A 639 4.78 -7.96 -24.43
C SER A 639 5.64 -6.69 -24.63
N ALA A 640 6.91 -6.75 -24.24
CA ALA A 640 7.86 -5.65 -24.42
C ALA A 640 8.12 -5.36 -25.92
N GLU A 641 8.27 -6.39 -26.74
CA GLU A 641 8.43 -6.23 -28.20
C GLU A 641 7.22 -5.53 -28.81
N ALA A 642 6.00 -5.99 -28.48
CA ALA A 642 4.77 -5.38 -28.98
C ALA A 642 4.64 -3.90 -28.55
N ALA A 643 5.06 -3.55 -27.32
CA ALA A 643 5.06 -2.18 -26.83
C ALA A 643 6.04 -1.28 -27.60
N ILE A 644 7.26 -1.80 -27.89
CA ILE A 644 8.26 -1.10 -28.70
C ILE A 644 7.76 -0.91 -30.13
N ASP A 645 7.24 -1.96 -30.75
CA ASP A 645 6.69 -1.90 -32.10
C ASP A 645 5.62 -0.81 -32.19
N LYS A 646 4.74 -0.72 -31.18
CA LYS A 646 3.68 0.28 -31.15
C LYS A 646 4.19 1.70 -31.06
N VAL A 647 5.12 2.02 -30.19
CA VAL A 647 5.63 3.38 -30.02
C VAL A 647 6.47 3.83 -31.23
N VAL A 648 7.11 2.89 -31.91
CA VAL A 648 7.85 3.12 -33.18
C VAL A 648 6.87 3.33 -34.35
N GLU A 649 5.82 2.49 -34.45
CA GLU A 649 4.73 2.65 -35.43
C GLU A 649 4.05 4.04 -35.33
N MET A 650 3.85 4.53 -34.11
CA MET A 650 3.29 5.85 -33.87
C MET A 650 4.21 7.00 -34.29
N GLY A 651 5.45 6.71 -34.69
CA GLY A 651 6.42 7.70 -35.10
C GLY A 651 7.02 8.54 -33.98
N VAL A 652 6.78 8.16 -32.71
CA VAL A 652 7.29 8.87 -31.52
C VAL A 652 8.69 8.35 -31.15
N GLY A 653 8.86 7.03 -31.10
CA GLY A 653 10.11 6.41 -30.69
C GLY A 653 11.01 6.02 -31.86
N ASP A 654 12.30 5.97 -31.56
CA ASP A 654 13.29 5.30 -32.38
C ASP A 654 13.73 4.03 -31.65
N ARG A 655 13.70 2.88 -32.32
CA ARG A 655 14.07 1.58 -31.74
C ARG A 655 15.46 1.57 -31.10
N ASP A 656 16.38 2.41 -31.61
CA ASP A 656 17.73 2.54 -31.08
C ASP A 656 17.84 3.46 -29.85
N HIS A 657 16.73 4.11 -29.44
CA HIS A 657 16.70 5.08 -28.34
C HIS A 657 15.59 4.77 -27.34
N ILE A 658 15.39 3.49 -26.99
CA ILE A 658 14.39 3.06 -26.00
C ILE A 658 15.08 2.47 -24.78
N GLY A 659 14.79 3.03 -23.60
CA GLY A 659 15.19 2.52 -22.29
C GLY A 659 14.03 1.85 -21.57
N VAL A 660 14.35 1.04 -20.56
CA VAL A 660 13.37 0.35 -19.71
C VAL A 660 13.70 0.58 -18.24
N GLY A 661 12.66 0.70 -17.41
CA GLY A 661 12.85 0.78 -15.97
C GLY A 661 11.64 0.24 -15.19
N GLY A 662 11.85 0.06 -13.90
CA GLY A 662 10.81 -0.37 -12.98
C GLY A 662 11.32 -0.49 -11.56
N HIS A 663 10.35 -0.50 -10.64
CA HIS A 663 10.58 -0.67 -9.21
C HIS A 663 10.07 -2.04 -8.76
N SER A 664 10.74 -2.68 -7.79
CA SER A 664 10.30 -3.93 -7.19
C SER A 664 10.17 -5.06 -8.25
N TYR A 665 8.98 -5.59 -8.50
CA TYR A 665 8.74 -6.58 -9.56
C TYR A 665 8.96 -5.99 -10.96
N GLY A 666 8.85 -4.67 -11.13
CA GLY A 666 9.26 -3.95 -12.34
C GLY A 666 10.77 -3.91 -12.54
N ALA A 667 11.56 -3.86 -11.46
CA ALA A 667 13.03 -3.99 -11.53
C ALA A 667 13.46 -5.43 -11.91
N PHE A 668 12.76 -6.41 -11.35
CA PHE A 668 12.91 -7.81 -11.75
C PHE A 668 12.59 -8.02 -13.24
N MET A 669 11.50 -7.42 -13.74
CA MET A 669 11.16 -7.36 -15.15
C MET A 669 12.29 -6.74 -15.98
N THR A 670 12.77 -5.55 -15.57
CA THR A 670 13.84 -4.83 -16.26
C THR A 670 15.09 -5.70 -16.43
N ALA A 671 15.53 -6.36 -15.36
CA ALA A 671 16.68 -7.25 -15.39
C ALA A 671 16.45 -8.48 -16.29
N ASN A 672 15.25 -9.09 -16.25
CA ASN A 672 14.90 -10.21 -17.14
C ASN A 672 14.87 -9.78 -18.62
N LEU A 673 14.31 -8.62 -18.94
CA LEU A 673 14.30 -8.11 -20.32
C LEU A 673 15.70 -7.90 -20.87
N LEU A 674 16.66 -7.41 -20.06
CA LEU A 674 18.06 -7.26 -20.49
C LEU A 674 18.82 -8.59 -20.51
N ALA A 675 18.44 -9.56 -19.71
CA ALA A 675 19.05 -10.88 -19.68
C ALA A 675 18.60 -11.77 -20.85
N HIS A 676 17.34 -11.62 -21.29
CA HIS A 676 16.71 -12.51 -22.27
C HIS A 676 16.39 -11.84 -23.62
N SER A 677 16.75 -10.56 -23.80
CA SER A 677 16.53 -9.86 -25.06
C SER A 677 17.57 -8.76 -25.31
N ARG A 678 17.53 -8.17 -26.50
CA ARG A 678 18.33 -6.99 -26.89
C ARG A 678 17.42 -5.81 -27.28
N LEU A 679 16.19 -5.79 -26.75
CA LEU A 679 15.16 -4.83 -27.11
C LEU A 679 15.48 -3.40 -26.65
N PHE A 680 16.20 -3.25 -25.53
CA PHE A 680 16.42 -1.96 -24.89
C PHE A 680 17.89 -1.51 -24.98
N ARG A 681 18.11 -0.20 -24.87
CA ARG A 681 19.45 0.41 -24.87
C ARG A 681 20.08 0.47 -23.49
N ALA A 682 19.26 0.61 -22.46
CA ALA A 682 19.67 0.59 -21.08
C ALA A 682 18.50 0.27 -20.16
N GLY A 683 18.80 -0.24 -18.97
CA GLY A 683 17.85 -0.49 -17.90
C GLY A 683 18.13 0.31 -16.64
N PHE A 684 17.04 0.63 -15.90
CA PHE A 684 17.09 1.23 -14.57
C PHE A 684 16.21 0.41 -13.62
N ALA A 685 16.82 -0.29 -12.67
CA ALA A 685 16.16 -1.29 -11.83
C ALA A 685 16.25 -0.91 -10.35
N GLU A 686 15.09 -0.65 -9.72
CA GLU A 686 14.97 -0.15 -8.34
C GLU A 686 14.43 -1.21 -7.40
N SER A 687 15.15 -1.54 -6.33
CA SER A 687 14.75 -2.45 -5.24
C SER A 687 14.18 -3.79 -5.74
N GLY A 688 14.87 -4.43 -6.69
CA GLY A 688 14.42 -5.68 -7.31
C GLY A 688 14.90 -6.93 -6.57
N ALA A 689 14.27 -8.06 -6.90
CA ALA A 689 14.68 -9.41 -6.48
C ALA A 689 15.18 -10.20 -7.69
N TYR A 690 16.48 -10.39 -7.82
CA TYR A 690 17.10 -10.92 -9.05
C TYR A 690 17.44 -12.40 -8.98
N ASN A 691 17.40 -13.00 -7.79
CA ASN A 691 17.60 -14.43 -7.58
C ASN A 691 16.46 -15.00 -6.72
N ARG A 692 15.58 -15.78 -7.36
CA ARG A 692 14.38 -16.34 -6.71
C ARG A 692 14.68 -17.52 -5.80
N SER A 693 15.87 -18.12 -5.88
CA SER A 693 16.28 -19.12 -4.88
C SER A 693 16.43 -18.54 -3.46
N LEU A 694 16.53 -17.20 -3.32
CA LEU A 694 16.47 -16.51 -2.02
C LEU A 694 15.03 -16.31 -1.50
N THR A 695 14.02 -16.68 -2.28
CA THR A 695 12.61 -16.72 -1.86
C THR A 695 12.01 -18.11 -2.13
N PRO A 696 12.54 -19.17 -1.50
CA PRO A 696 12.34 -20.55 -1.95
C PRO A 696 10.93 -21.10 -1.72
N PHE A 697 10.12 -20.41 -0.91
CA PHE A 697 8.74 -20.81 -0.61
C PHE A 697 7.69 -19.97 -1.37
N GLY A 698 8.09 -19.34 -2.49
CA GLY A 698 7.19 -18.59 -3.35
C GLY A 698 7.47 -17.09 -3.38
N PHE A 699 6.92 -16.43 -4.41
CA PHE A 699 7.04 -15.00 -4.65
C PHE A 699 5.89 -14.54 -5.57
N GLN A 700 5.40 -13.33 -5.39
CA GLN A 700 4.25 -12.81 -6.13
C GLN A 700 3.07 -13.82 -6.09
N SER A 701 2.53 -14.25 -7.22
CA SER A 701 1.50 -15.30 -7.28
C SER A 701 2.06 -16.71 -7.38
N GLU A 702 3.37 -16.92 -7.54
CA GLU A 702 3.99 -18.25 -7.47
C GLU A 702 3.92 -18.80 -6.04
N ARG A 703 3.37 -20.02 -5.90
CA ARG A 703 3.21 -20.69 -4.61
C ARG A 703 3.86 -22.07 -4.56
N ARG A 704 4.32 -22.58 -5.71
CA ARG A 704 5.16 -23.78 -5.75
C ARG A 704 6.54 -23.40 -5.19
N THR A 705 7.09 -24.26 -4.37
CA THR A 705 8.40 -24.05 -3.75
C THR A 705 9.54 -24.26 -4.76
N PHE A 706 10.70 -23.75 -4.42
CA PHE A 706 11.92 -23.97 -5.21
C PHE A 706 12.17 -25.48 -5.47
N TRP A 707 11.93 -26.32 -4.50
CA TRP A 707 12.16 -27.78 -4.61
C TRP A 707 11.11 -28.50 -5.44
N GLU A 708 9.91 -27.94 -5.59
CA GLU A 708 8.86 -28.47 -6.48
C GLU A 708 9.12 -28.09 -7.95
N VAL A 709 9.65 -26.89 -8.22
CA VAL A 709 9.88 -26.39 -9.58
C VAL A 709 11.21 -25.64 -9.72
N PRO A 710 12.37 -26.30 -9.49
CA PRO A 710 13.68 -25.64 -9.47
C PRO A 710 14.05 -24.97 -10.78
N ASP A 711 13.69 -25.57 -11.92
CA ASP A 711 13.97 -25.04 -13.24
C ASP A 711 13.23 -23.73 -13.52
N LEU A 712 12.01 -23.60 -13.00
CA LEU A 712 11.25 -22.36 -13.09
C LEU A 712 11.92 -21.22 -12.31
N TYR A 713 12.35 -21.50 -11.09
CA TYR A 713 13.07 -20.52 -10.25
C TYR A 713 14.37 -20.06 -10.91
N ALA A 714 15.12 -20.99 -11.51
CA ALA A 714 16.33 -20.68 -12.26
C ALA A 714 16.00 -19.82 -13.49
N LYS A 715 15.03 -20.24 -14.33
CA LYS A 715 14.61 -19.56 -15.55
C LYS A 715 14.14 -18.13 -15.29
N MET A 716 13.38 -17.91 -14.24
CA MET A 716 12.88 -16.59 -13.87
C MET A 716 13.95 -15.68 -13.25
N SER A 717 15.06 -16.22 -12.73
CA SER A 717 16.07 -15.43 -12.03
C SER A 717 17.10 -14.83 -12.99
N PRO A 718 17.09 -13.51 -13.28
CA PRO A 718 18.08 -12.89 -14.16
C PRO A 718 19.52 -13.01 -13.65
N PHE A 719 19.71 -13.29 -12.36
CA PHE A 719 21.02 -13.59 -11.77
C PHE A 719 21.73 -14.76 -12.48
N TRP A 720 21.02 -15.81 -12.88
CA TRP A 720 21.56 -16.98 -13.56
C TRP A 720 21.97 -16.70 -15.01
N TYR A 721 21.55 -15.55 -15.55
CA TYR A 721 21.82 -15.08 -16.90
C TYR A 721 22.66 -13.80 -16.92
N ALA A 722 23.40 -13.52 -15.84
CA ALA A 722 24.24 -12.32 -15.74
C ALA A 722 25.27 -12.20 -16.86
N ASP A 723 25.78 -13.34 -17.39
CA ASP A 723 26.68 -13.42 -18.53
C ASP A 723 26.02 -13.01 -19.86
N LYS A 724 24.69 -13.01 -19.93
CA LYS A 724 23.91 -12.62 -21.12
C LYS A 724 23.57 -11.13 -21.15
N VAL A 725 23.65 -10.43 -20.01
CA VAL A 725 23.35 -8.99 -19.96
C VAL A 725 24.46 -8.21 -20.66
N LYS A 726 24.14 -7.60 -21.79
CA LYS A 726 25.08 -6.81 -22.62
C LYS A 726 24.78 -5.33 -22.66
N ASP A 727 23.51 -4.96 -22.43
CA ASP A 727 23.09 -3.56 -22.38
C ASP A 727 23.28 -2.99 -20.96
N PRO A 728 23.61 -1.67 -20.84
CA PRO A 728 23.86 -1.05 -19.56
C PRO A 728 22.70 -1.17 -18.58
N ILE A 729 22.98 -1.49 -17.32
CA ILE A 729 21.98 -1.54 -16.24
C ILE A 729 22.44 -0.75 -15.01
N LEU A 730 21.55 0.08 -14.46
CA LEU A 730 21.71 0.70 -13.16
C LEU A 730 20.82 -0.02 -12.14
N LEU A 731 21.45 -0.51 -11.08
CA LEU A 731 20.79 -1.11 -9.91
C LEU A 731 20.75 -0.08 -8.79
N MET A 732 19.58 0.20 -8.25
CA MET A 732 19.40 1.10 -7.10
C MET A 732 18.67 0.38 -5.99
N HIS A 733 19.09 0.56 -4.73
CA HIS A 733 18.47 -0.15 -3.61
C HIS A 733 18.52 0.64 -2.31
N GLY A 734 17.42 0.65 -1.55
CA GLY A 734 17.38 1.17 -0.20
C GLY A 734 18.10 0.23 0.77
N GLU A 735 19.06 0.74 1.56
CA GLU A 735 19.83 -0.08 2.51
C GLU A 735 18.98 -0.67 3.64
N ALA A 736 17.82 -0.08 3.87
CA ALA A 736 16.86 -0.52 4.86
C ALA A 736 15.62 -1.16 4.21
N ASP A 737 15.74 -1.78 3.02
CA ASP A 737 14.64 -2.48 2.35
C ASP A 737 14.20 -3.68 3.21
N ASP A 738 12.94 -3.65 3.64
CA ASP A 738 12.28 -4.65 4.48
C ASP A 738 11.16 -5.42 3.77
N ASN A 739 10.98 -5.17 2.48
CA ASN A 739 9.96 -5.86 1.70
C ASN A 739 10.40 -7.30 1.43
N SER A 740 9.53 -8.25 1.76
CA SER A 740 9.82 -9.68 1.65
C SER A 740 10.35 -10.06 0.27
N GLY A 741 11.58 -10.62 0.24
CA GLY A 741 12.22 -11.11 -0.96
C GLY A 741 13.04 -10.09 -1.77
N THR A 742 12.94 -8.78 -1.48
CA THR A 742 13.67 -7.71 -2.19
C THR A 742 14.80 -7.09 -1.38
N PHE A 743 15.40 -7.82 -0.45
CA PHE A 743 16.46 -7.30 0.41
C PHE A 743 17.70 -6.85 -0.38
N PRO A 744 18.52 -5.92 0.16
CA PRO A 744 19.69 -5.37 -0.52
C PRO A 744 20.67 -6.41 -1.08
N ILE A 745 20.75 -7.58 -0.45
CA ILE A 745 21.59 -8.71 -0.91
C ILE A 745 21.26 -9.13 -2.36
N GLN A 746 20.01 -8.96 -2.82
CA GLN A 746 19.59 -9.26 -4.17
C GLN A 746 20.37 -8.41 -5.20
N SER A 747 20.39 -7.09 -5.00
CA SER A 747 21.13 -6.17 -5.88
C SER A 747 22.63 -6.31 -5.73
N GLU A 748 23.12 -6.49 -4.52
CA GLU A 748 24.56 -6.68 -4.25
C GLU A 748 25.12 -7.88 -5.03
N ARG A 749 24.47 -9.04 -4.92
CA ARG A 749 24.92 -10.27 -5.58
C ARG A 749 24.78 -10.19 -7.09
N PHE A 750 23.71 -9.58 -7.58
CA PHE A 750 23.52 -9.39 -9.02
C PHE A 750 24.56 -8.41 -9.60
N TYR A 751 24.87 -7.32 -8.91
CA TYR A 751 25.95 -6.41 -9.28
C TYR A 751 27.30 -7.12 -9.39
N MET A 752 27.66 -7.95 -8.40
CA MET A 752 28.90 -8.71 -8.40
C MET A 752 28.99 -9.67 -9.60
N ALA A 753 27.89 -10.36 -9.92
CA ALA A 753 27.82 -11.26 -11.06
C ALA A 753 27.99 -10.49 -12.38
N LEU A 754 27.24 -9.41 -12.58
CA LEU A 754 27.33 -8.55 -13.78
C LEU A 754 28.73 -7.97 -13.95
N LYS A 755 29.33 -7.45 -12.88
CA LYS A 755 30.70 -6.93 -12.89
C LYS A 755 31.72 -8.03 -13.26
N GLY A 756 31.53 -9.24 -12.72
CA GLY A 756 32.40 -10.40 -12.99
C GLY A 756 32.41 -10.80 -14.46
N TYR A 757 31.31 -10.62 -15.17
CA TYR A 757 31.19 -10.85 -16.61
C TYR A 757 31.44 -9.61 -17.48
N GLY A 758 31.91 -8.49 -16.90
CA GLY A 758 32.28 -7.27 -17.63
C GLY A 758 31.12 -6.46 -18.18
N ALA A 759 29.91 -6.64 -17.63
CA ALA A 759 28.74 -5.83 -17.99
C ALA A 759 28.92 -4.37 -17.61
N THR A 760 28.34 -3.45 -18.40
CA THR A 760 28.22 -2.04 -18.00
C THR A 760 27.16 -1.91 -16.92
N VAL A 761 27.58 -1.87 -15.67
CA VAL A 761 26.67 -1.84 -14.51
C VAL A 761 27.07 -0.73 -13.53
N ARG A 762 26.07 -0.03 -12.98
CA ARG A 762 26.20 0.89 -11.86
C ARG A 762 25.33 0.39 -10.72
N TYR A 763 25.84 0.38 -9.49
CA TYR A 763 25.10 0.04 -8.28
C TYR A 763 25.12 1.19 -7.30
N VAL A 764 23.96 1.63 -6.87
CA VAL A 764 23.75 2.76 -5.94
C VAL A 764 22.92 2.27 -4.77
N THR A 765 23.45 2.41 -3.56
CA THR A 765 22.72 2.17 -2.31
C THR A 765 22.26 3.48 -1.68
N LEU A 766 21.11 3.46 -1.06
CA LEU A 766 20.44 4.63 -0.50
C LEU A 766 20.34 4.46 1.01
N PRO A 767 21.20 5.17 1.81
CA PRO A 767 21.21 5.02 3.27
C PRO A 767 19.86 5.33 3.90
N ASN A 768 19.45 4.50 4.87
CA ASN A 768 18.20 4.59 5.62
C ASN A 768 16.90 4.45 4.81
N GLU A 769 16.97 4.32 3.50
CA GLU A 769 15.78 4.12 2.67
C GLU A 769 15.28 2.67 2.73
N ALA A 770 13.95 2.54 2.84
CA ALA A 770 13.27 1.25 2.79
C ALA A 770 12.96 0.84 1.33
N HIS A 771 12.04 -0.10 1.13
CA HIS A 771 11.61 -0.53 -0.20
C HIS A 771 11.10 0.62 -1.08
N GLY A 772 10.29 1.52 -0.50
CA GLY A 772 9.90 2.79 -1.13
C GLY A 772 10.74 3.93 -0.54
N TYR A 773 11.45 4.67 -1.40
CA TYR A 773 12.32 5.78 -1.01
C TYR A 773 11.48 7.00 -0.59
N ALA A 774 11.97 7.77 0.38
CA ALA A 774 11.18 8.81 1.00
C ALA A 774 11.86 10.16 1.17
N ALA A 775 13.16 10.20 1.55
CA ALA A 775 13.80 11.47 1.89
C ALA A 775 14.00 12.35 0.66
N ARG A 776 13.74 13.65 0.81
CA ARG A 776 13.85 14.63 -0.28
C ARG A 776 15.20 14.55 -0.99
N GLU A 777 16.28 14.53 -0.23
CA GLU A 777 17.66 14.51 -0.75
C GLU A 777 17.91 13.23 -1.55
N THR A 778 17.44 12.10 -1.04
CA THR A 778 17.54 10.79 -1.71
C THR A 778 16.74 10.77 -3.00
N LEU A 779 15.50 11.26 -2.98
CA LEU A 779 14.64 11.24 -4.15
C LEU A 779 15.15 12.13 -5.28
N LEU A 780 15.72 13.30 -4.95
CA LEU A 780 16.41 14.14 -5.92
C LEU A 780 17.62 13.44 -6.52
N HIS A 781 18.39 12.72 -5.70
CA HIS A 781 19.53 11.92 -6.18
C HIS A 781 19.06 10.79 -7.13
N VAL A 782 17.98 10.08 -6.80
CA VAL A 782 17.37 9.05 -7.66
C VAL A 782 17.00 9.63 -9.02
N LEU A 783 16.34 10.79 -9.03
CA LEU A 783 15.96 11.47 -10.28
C LEU A 783 17.19 11.92 -11.09
N ALA A 784 18.21 12.44 -10.44
CA ALA A 784 19.47 12.84 -11.10
C ALA A 784 20.18 11.62 -11.72
N GLU A 785 20.31 10.53 -10.97
CA GLU A 785 20.93 9.29 -11.46
C GLU A 785 20.16 8.72 -12.66
N ARG A 786 18.83 8.76 -12.61
CA ARG A 786 17.98 8.25 -13.70
C ARG A 786 18.11 9.08 -14.96
N ILE A 787 18.10 10.43 -14.84
CA ILE A 787 18.29 11.34 -15.98
C ILE A 787 19.69 11.13 -16.57
N ASN A 788 20.75 11.17 -15.75
CA ASN A 788 22.12 11.01 -16.22
C ASN A 788 22.37 9.67 -16.88
N TRP A 789 21.76 8.59 -16.34
CA TRP A 789 21.89 7.25 -16.89
C TRP A 789 21.27 7.13 -18.28
N PHE A 790 20.03 7.59 -18.41
CA PHE A 790 19.34 7.52 -19.70
C PHE A 790 19.88 8.55 -20.70
N ASP A 791 20.32 9.73 -20.28
CA ASP A 791 20.98 10.68 -21.17
C ASP A 791 22.22 10.07 -21.80
N LYS A 792 23.03 9.36 -21.00
CA LYS A 792 24.25 8.72 -21.48
C LYS A 792 24.00 7.52 -22.39
N TYR A 793 23.10 6.64 -22.00
CA TYR A 793 22.98 5.31 -22.65
C TYR A 793 21.76 5.14 -23.55
N VAL A 794 20.82 6.08 -23.52
CA VAL A 794 19.63 6.06 -24.40
C VAL A 794 19.62 7.27 -25.31
N LYS A 795 19.61 8.48 -24.76
CA LYS A 795 19.43 9.73 -25.54
C LYS A 795 20.64 10.03 -26.43
N SER A 796 21.85 9.95 -25.89
CA SER A 796 23.11 10.23 -26.58
C SER A 796 23.81 9.00 -27.13
N ALA A 797 23.18 7.82 -27.04
CA ALA A 797 23.77 6.59 -27.53
C ALA A 797 23.86 6.57 -29.08
N PRO A 798 24.96 6.08 -29.68
CA PRO A 798 24.99 5.83 -31.13
C PRO A 798 23.99 4.72 -31.47
N ALA A 799 23.50 4.68 -32.71
CA ALA A 799 22.67 3.58 -33.19
C ALA A 799 23.33 2.21 -32.91
N LYS A 800 22.51 1.19 -32.61
CA LYS A 800 23.05 -0.18 -32.44
C LYS A 800 23.73 -0.62 -33.73
N THR A 801 25.02 -0.91 -33.65
CA THR A 801 25.65 -1.66 -34.76
C THR A 801 25.00 -3.01 -34.84
N ALA A 802 24.58 -3.42 -36.04
CA ALA A 802 24.07 -4.77 -36.25
C ALA A 802 25.14 -5.75 -35.75
N ASP A 803 24.84 -6.51 -34.70
CA ASP A 803 25.73 -7.60 -34.28
C ASP A 803 25.89 -8.55 -35.47
N ALA A 804 27.09 -8.54 -36.07
CA ALA A 804 27.50 -9.61 -36.96
C ALA A 804 27.47 -10.87 -36.11
N GLY A 805 26.48 -11.72 -36.33
CA GLY A 805 26.24 -12.93 -35.55
C GLY A 805 27.51 -13.74 -35.32
N LYS A 806 27.86 -13.98 -34.07
CA LYS A 806 28.71 -15.09 -33.62
C LYS A 806 28.07 -15.68 -32.37
#